data_71727b96542696e989de176c4e917ee1
#
_entry.id   71727b96542696e989de176c4e917ee1
#
_cell.length_a   1.000
_cell.length_b   1.000
_cell.length_c   1.000
_cell.angle_alpha   90.00
_cell.angle_beta   90.00
_cell.angle_gamma   90.00
#
_symmetry.space_group_name_H-M   'P 1'
#
loop_
_entity.id
_entity.type
_entity.pdbx_description
1 polymer ?
#
loop_
_entity_poly.entity_id
_entity_poly.type
_entity_poly.pdbx_seq_one_letter_code
_entity_poly.pdbx_strand_id
1 'polypeptide(L)'
;MKLRKKWIHWLTILGLLMGLSVFVSSVFAAPQAATISETRPQPQRYVLDNGMIVILQELHTAPVVALEVWVKAGSITEGECSGSGISHYVEHMLFKGTERRGVGEIDREIRGLGGQIGGYTSFDHTVYHVVIPGDHFVTALDILADALMNSTVDPEELKKEREVILREIDMGEDDPDRFLSRLFWSTVYHEHPYRYPVIGYRTLFERLTREDLLDYYHRMYRPNNIILVGVGDFDSQIALAHIKEAFADFERGSLPPVYIPDEPEQLGPRRAEREFEVKQIYLLMGFRTVSIESKDMYPLDVLAIILGQGRSSRLFRKIREEKGLVNAVSSWSYTPRYGGIFGINATLEEVNKDCAIEEILKELDQFKVELVSEEELEKAKRKVVSEHIFSRETMEDRAGDLASNELVVGDLNFSKNYVEQIQKVDREEIRRVADKYFHRDNLTITLLQPVVEKVAAKPEISLKKPPLINKYELLNGMTLLVRENHTLPTVFMQAVFKGGLRSENEKNNGLCEFTRRMLLKGTKTKTRQEIAQKIESLGGTINTYGGNNSFGCSVSVLKEDFDTGLEILADVIMNSTFPSEEIERERRIILAQIKAQEDDIFNATFKLFKETLFIHHPFRFQRIGSAQSIARITRADLIKYYNEFYVPNNMVLAVYGDVKASEVVKKLEQAFSNFEPRPLPLIQVPQELEPTQIRAATKYMEKKQALIMIGFQGIAIKSEDRYTFEVMTSILSGGGSRLFQSLRDELGLAYSVGSFSFIGLEDPGAYVFYVATAPEKIE
;
A
#
# COMPACT_ATOMS: atom_id res chain seq x y z
N MET A 1 -82.44 10.87 -33.34
CA MET A 1 -81.26 11.71 -33.47
C MET A 1 -80.37 11.77 -32.18
N LYS A 2 -80.82 11.20 -31.04
CA LYS A 2 -80.03 11.24 -29.78
C LYS A 2 -79.12 10.01 -29.53
N LEU A 3 -79.24 8.92 -30.28
CA LEU A 3 -78.42 7.69 -30.12
C LEU A 3 -77.11 7.69 -30.92
N ARG A 4 -76.98 8.48 -31.98
CA ARG A 4 -75.75 8.54 -32.80
C ARG A 4 -74.63 9.37 -32.15
N LYS A 5 -74.90 10.31 -31.23
CA LYS A 5 -73.88 11.10 -30.55
C LYS A 5 -73.14 10.40 -29.41
N LYS A 6 -73.72 9.32 -28.83
CA LYS A 6 -73.06 8.54 -27.75
C LYS A 6 -72.02 7.56 -28.26
N TRP A 7 -72.20 7.04 -29.49
CA TRP A 7 -71.23 6.09 -30.08
C TRP A 7 -69.96 6.77 -30.58
N ILE A 8 -70.03 8.02 -31.03
CA ILE A 8 -68.87 8.80 -31.47
C ILE A 8 -67.96 9.19 -30.27
N HIS A 9 -68.54 9.45 -29.09
CA HIS A 9 -67.78 9.74 -27.88
C HIS A 9 -67.06 8.49 -27.31
N TRP A 10 -67.61 7.29 -27.46
CA TRP A 10 -66.99 6.04 -27.01
C TRP A 10 -65.85 5.60 -27.95
N LEU A 11 -65.97 5.82 -29.23
CA LEU A 11 -64.91 5.51 -30.22
C LEU A 11 -63.70 6.53 -30.10
N THR A 12 -63.97 7.77 -29.70
CA THR A 12 -62.90 8.76 -29.45
C THR A 12 -62.17 8.49 -28.13
N ILE A 13 -62.90 8.03 -27.11
CA ILE A 13 -62.28 7.63 -25.82
C ILE A 13 -61.51 6.31 -25.96
N LEU A 14 -61.96 5.35 -26.72
CA LEU A 14 -61.24 4.10 -27.00
C LEU A 14 -60.03 4.32 -27.86
N GLY A 15 -60.08 5.22 -28.85
CA GLY A 15 -58.92 5.66 -29.65
C GLY A 15 -57.88 6.42 -28.86
N LEU A 16 -58.29 7.23 -27.91
CA LEU A 16 -57.39 7.94 -26.98
C LEU A 16 -56.73 6.99 -25.97
N LEU A 17 -57.44 5.99 -25.46
CA LEU A 17 -56.90 5.00 -24.53
C LEU A 17 -55.94 4.02 -25.23
N MET A 18 -56.19 3.62 -26.49
CA MET A 18 -55.22 2.84 -27.27
C MET A 18 -54.01 3.68 -27.74
N GLY A 19 -54.17 4.96 -28.05
CA GLY A 19 -53.05 5.88 -28.29
C GLY A 19 -52.16 6.14 -27.07
N LEU A 20 -52.75 6.23 -25.87
CA LEU A 20 -51.99 6.38 -24.63
C LEU A 20 -51.28 5.08 -24.22
N SER A 21 -51.86 3.88 -24.47
CA SER A 21 -51.17 2.63 -24.16
C SER A 21 -49.98 2.34 -25.10
N VAL A 22 -50.01 2.79 -26.33
CA VAL A 22 -48.83 2.70 -27.24
C VAL A 22 -47.75 3.76 -26.88
N PHE A 23 -48.17 4.93 -26.37
CA PHE A 23 -47.23 5.97 -25.95
C PHE A 23 -46.60 5.70 -24.58
N VAL A 24 -47.31 5.02 -23.67
CA VAL A 24 -46.76 4.62 -22.34
C VAL A 24 -45.85 3.41 -22.49
N SER A 25 -46.10 2.50 -23.46
CA SER A 25 -45.16 1.37 -23.73
C SER A 25 -43.89 1.78 -24.43
N SER A 26 -43.84 2.94 -25.06
CA SER A 26 -42.60 3.48 -25.65
C SER A 26 -41.79 4.40 -24.69
N VAL A 27 -42.34 4.77 -23.52
CA VAL A 27 -41.64 5.57 -22.49
C VAL A 27 -40.99 4.71 -21.41
N PHE A 28 -41.41 3.40 -21.32
CA PHE A 28 -40.79 2.39 -20.44
C PHE A 28 -39.94 1.35 -21.18
N ALA A 29 -39.50 1.63 -22.41
CA ALA A 29 -38.30 1.02 -22.91
C ALA A 29 -37.17 1.57 -22.05
N ALA A 30 -36.67 0.79 -21.09
CA ALA A 30 -35.42 1.10 -20.42
C ALA A 30 -34.40 1.58 -21.47
N PRO A 31 -33.72 2.68 -21.27
CA PRO A 31 -32.63 3.00 -22.16
C PRO A 31 -31.75 1.77 -22.13
N GLN A 32 -31.66 1.07 -23.26
CA GLN A 32 -30.54 0.18 -23.48
C GLN A 32 -29.35 1.02 -23.08
N ALA A 33 -28.69 0.59 -22.02
CA ALA A 33 -27.40 1.15 -21.67
C ALA A 33 -26.66 1.20 -23.00
N ALA A 34 -26.40 2.40 -23.48
CA ALA A 34 -25.44 2.61 -24.51
C ALA A 34 -24.19 2.02 -23.90
N THR A 35 -23.90 0.79 -24.25
CA THR A 35 -22.56 0.25 -24.14
C THR A 35 -21.73 1.21 -24.98
N ILE A 36 -21.19 2.23 -24.31
CA ILE A 36 -19.96 2.87 -24.73
C ILE A 36 -18.93 1.74 -24.53
N SER A 37 -18.91 0.85 -25.49
CA SER A 37 -17.76 0.05 -25.81
C SER A 37 -16.75 1.03 -26.40
N GLU A 38 -16.18 1.89 -25.55
CA GLU A 38 -14.81 2.28 -25.76
C GLU A 38 -14.04 0.97 -25.66
N THR A 39 -13.78 0.38 -26.81
CA THR A 39 -12.83 -0.72 -26.95
C THR A 39 -11.48 -0.15 -26.50
N ARG A 40 -11.18 -0.27 -25.20
CA ARG A 40 -9.85 0.06 -24.69
C ARG A 40 -8.85 -0.70 -25.55
N PRO A 41 -7.79 -0.05 -26.07
CA PRO A 41 -6.80 -0.74 -26.88
C PRO A 41 -6.28 -1.96 -26.10
N GLN A 42 -6.41 -3.13 -26.70
CA GLN A 42 -5.94 -4.37 -26.08
C GLN A 42 -4.41 -4.36 -26.09
N PRO A 43 -3.75 -4.92 -25.09
CA PRO A 43 -2.30 -5.04 -25.10
C PRO A 43 -1.85 -5.89 -26.29
N GLN A 44 -0.80 -5.44 -26.97
CA GLN A 44 -0.22 -6.11 -28.13
C GLN A 44 1.10 -6.75 -27.73
N ARG A 45 1.26 -8.03 -28.04
CA ARG A 45 2.45 -8.81 -27.75
C ARG A 45 3.26 -9.07 -29.01
N TYR A 46 4.53 -8.74 -28.96
CA TYR A 46 5.49 -8.97 -30.02
C TYR A 46 6.67 -9.81 -29.51
N VAL A 47 7.30 -10.55 -30.41
CA VAL A 47 8.59 -11.20 -30.14
C VAL A 47 9.56 -10.68 -31.19
N LEU A 48 10.63 -10.05 -30.76
CA LEU A 48 11.66 -9.52 -31.65
C LEU A 48 12.56 -10.66 -32.16
N ASP A 49 13.31 -10.39 -33.23
CA ASP A 49 14.21 -11.38 -33.87
C ASP A 49 15.29 -11.91 -32.88
N ASN A 50 15.72 -11.07 -31.94
CA ASN A 50 16.65 -11.44 -30.88
C ASN A 50 15.99 -12.22 -29.73
N GLY A 51 14.68 -12.45 -29.79
CA GLY A 51 13.91 -13.24 -28.82
C GLY A 51 13.34 -12.43 -27.65
N MET A 52 13.52 -11.11 -27.61
CA MET A 52 12.92 -10.25 -26.56
C MET A 52 11.41 -10.19 -26.76
N ILE A 53 10.67 -10.31 -25.65
CA ILE A 53 9.22 -10.14 -25.64
C ILE A 53 8.92 -8.66 -25.39
N VAL A 54 8.06 -8.07 -26.23
CA VAL A 54 7.60 -6.69 -26.09
C VAL A 54 6.08 -6.68 -25.98
N ILE A 55 5.55 -6.00 -24.95
CA ILE A 55 4.13 -5.83 -24.72
C ILE A 55 3.84 -4.34 -24.69
N LEU A 56 2.92 -3.88 -25.55
CA LEU A 56 2.55 -2.48 -25.66
C LEU A 56 1.05 -2.31 -25.46
N GLN A 57 0.67 -1.38 -24.58
CA GLN A 57 -0.72 -0.97 -24.41
C GLN A 57 -0.82 0.56 -24.48
N GLU A 58 -1.36 1.04 -25.60
CA GLU A 58 -1.59 2.46 -25.87
C GLU A 58 -2.78 2.97 -25.06
N LEU A 59 -2.57 3.98 -24.21
CA LEU A 59 -3.59 4.57 -23.34
C LEU A 59 -3.36 6.08 -23.21
N HIS A 60 -4.28 6.90 -23.77
CA HIS A 60 -4.20 8.36 -23.76
C HIS A 60 -4.96 9.04 -22.60
N THR A 61 -5.19 8.31 -21.50
CA THR A 61 -5.96 8.83 -20.33
C THR A 61 -5.15 9.79 -19.47
N ALA A 62 -3.81 9.75 -19.56
CA ALA A 62 -2.89 10.68 -18.93
C ALA A 62 -1.64 10.81 -19.81
N PRO A 63 -0.98 11.99 -19.89
CA PRO A 63 0.18 12.22 -20.75
C PRO A 63 1.47 11.65 -20.14
N VAL A 64 1.45 10.39 -19.73
CA VAL A 64 2.57 9.67 -19.09
C VAL A 64 2.70 8.28 -19.69
N VAL A 65 3.92 7.76 -19.63
CA VAL A 65 4.28 6.40 -20.04
C VAL A 65 4.99 5.71 -18.89
N ALA A 66 4.62 4.46 -18.63
CA ALA A 66 5.39 3.52 -17.84
C ALA A 66 6.10 2.54 -18.78
N LEU A 67 7.41 2.43 -18.62
CA LEU A 67 8.26 1.42 -19.27
C LEU A 67 8.82 0.51 -18.18
N GLU A 68 8.60 -0.79 -18.32
CA GLU A 68 9.16 -1.79 -17.40
C GLU A 68 9.95 -2.85 -18.18
N VAL A 69 11.12 -3.16 -17.67
CA VAL A 69 11.95 -4.26 -18.16
C VAL A 69 12.01 -5.33 -17.09
N TRP A 70 11.48 -6.50 -17.40
CA TRP A 70 11.45 -7.67 -16.55
C TRP A 70 12.48 -8.68 -17.02
N VAL A 71 13.52 -8.88 -16.23
CA VAL A 71 14.53 -9.91 -16.45
C VAL A 71 14.08 -11.18 -15.73
N LYS A 72 14.00 -12.30 -16.42
CA LYS A 72 13.62 -13.61 -15.85
C LYS A 72 14.77 -14.20 -15.02
N ALA A 73 15.28 -13.40 -14.08
CA ALA A 73 16.39 -13.69 -13.21
C ALA A 73 16.13 -13.05 -11.85
N GLY A 74 16.11 -13.85 -10.80
CA GLY A 74 15.90 -13.44 -9.41
C GLY A 74 16.64 -14.41 -8.50
N SER A 75 16.39 -14.35 -7.18
CA SER A 75 17.18 -15.13 -6.21
C SER A 75 17.12 -16.64 -6.40
N ILE A 76 16.06 -17.19 -6.98
CA ILE A 76 15.99 -18.65 -7.27
C ILE A 76 16.85 -19.08 -8.46
N THR A 77 17.31 -18.14 -9.28
CA THR A 77 18.11 -18.42 -10.48
C THR A 77 19.61 -18.21 -10.26
N GLU A 78 20.03 -17.94 -9.03
CA GLU A 78 21.43 -17.67 -8.68
C GLU A 78 22.36 -18.90 -8.79
N GLY A 79 21.81 -20.10 -8.89
CA GLY A 79 22.56 -21.35 -9.09
C GLY A 79 23.58 -21.60 -7.98
N GLU A 80 24.87 -21.69 -8.32
CA GLU A 80 25.96 -21.88 -7.34
C GLU A 80 26.10 -20.72 -6.34
N CYS A 81 25.61 -19.54 -6.70
CA CYS A 81 25.57 -18.36 -5.84
C CYS A 81 24.29 -18.27 -4.99
N SER A 82 23.46 -19.31 -4.91
CA SER A 82 22.20 -19.28 -4.18
C SER A 82 22.37 -18.80 -2.74
N GLY A 83 21.56 -17.79 -2.37
CA GLY A 83 21.60 -17.16 -1.06
C GLY A 83 22.69 -16.11 -0.89
N SER A 84 23.44 -15.77 -1.95
CA SER A 84 24.44 -14.70 -1.92
C SER A 84 23.83 -13.32 -2.18
N GLY A 85 22.62 -13.23 -2.81
CA GLY A 85 21.99 -12.00 -3.22
C GLY A 85 22.64 -11.36 -4.46
N ILE A 86 23.31 -12.16 -5.31
CA ILE A 86 23.98 -11.64 -6.51
C ILE A 86 22.99 -10.96 -7.47
N SER A 87 21.76 -11.48 -7.59
CA SER A 87 20.71 -10.87 -8.42
C SER A 87 20.35 -9.49 -7.93
N HIS A 88 20.22 -9.30 -6.63
CA HIS A 88 19.95 -8.00 -6.00
C HIS A 88 21.17 -7.04 -6.13
N TYR A 89 22.38 -7.58 -6.01
CA TYR A 89 23.58 -6.76 -6.20
C TYR A 89 23.73 -6.27 -7.65
N VAL A 90 23.42 -7.09 -8.64
CA VAL A 90 23.38 -6.67 -10.06
C VAL A 90 22.31 -5.61 -10.29
N GLU A 91 21.13 -5.73 -9.64
CA GLU A 91 20.09 -4.71 -9.69
C GLU A 91 20.61 -3.36 -9.24
N HIS A 92 21.28 -3.28 -8.08
CA HIS A 92 21.93 -2.04 -7.58
C HIS A 92 22.96 -1.46 -8.55
N MET A 93 23.70 -2.32 -9.26
CA MET A 93 24.78 -1.90 -10.14
C MET A 93 24.31 -1.42 -11.52
N LEU A 94 23.12 -1.83 -11.99
CA LEU A 94 22.69 -1.57 -13.36
C LEU A 94 22.66 -0.09 -13.72
N PHE A 95 22.22 0.75 -12.78
CA PHE A 95 22.11 2.21 -12.98
C PHE A 95 23.33 3.01 -12.50
N LYS A 96 24.43 2.32 -12.11
CA LYS A 96 25.64 2.97 -11.59
C LYS A 96 26.68 3.33 -12.67
N GLY A 97 26.27 3.32 -13.92
CA GLY A 97 27.05 3.78 -15.05
C GLY A 97 27.14 2.77 -16.19
N THR A 98 27.24 3.32 -17.37
CA THR A 98 27.41 2.59 -18.65
C THR A 98 28.66 3.11 -19.35
N GLU A 99 28.99 2.55 -20.52
CA GLU A 99 30.03 3.11 -21.39
C GLU A 99 29.71 4.53 -21.89
N ARG A 100 28.41 4.90 -21.96
CA ARG A 100 27.91 6.19 -22.47
C ARG A 100 27.55 7.18 -21.39
N ARG A 101 27.17 6.71 -20.20
CA ARG A 101 26.66 7.52 -19.09
C ARG A 101 27.46 7.25 -17.82
N GLY A 102 28.02 8.32 -17.25
CA GLY A 102 28.72 8.24 -15.98
C GLY A 102 27.79 7.99 -14.79
N VAL A 103 28.40 7.78 -13.64
CA VAL A 103 27.70 7.52 -12.37
C VAL A 103 26.70 8.65 -12.04
N GLY A 104 25.45 8.30 -11.75
CA GLY A 104 24.36 9.23 -11.42
C GLY A 104 23.80 10.02 -12.61
N GLU A 105 24.30 9.84 -13.83
CA GLU A 105 23.76 10.52 -15.02
C GLU A 105 22.39 9.96 -15.41
N ILE A 106 22.22 8.66 -15.36
CA ILE A 106 20.92 7.98 -15.64
C ILE A 106 19.81 8.58 -14.78
N ASP A 107 19.98 8.60 -13.47
CA ASP A 107 18.97 9.17 -12.54
C ASP A 107 18.74 10.66 -12.80
N ARG A 108 19.82 11.42 -13.07
CA ARG A 108 19.74 12.85 -13.36
C ARG A 108 18.99 13.16 -14.67
N GLU A 109 19.24 12.39 -15.73
CA GLU A 109 18.54 12.56 -17.00
C GLU A 109 17.04 12.30 -16.87
N ILE A 110 16.64 11.16 -16.27
CA ILE A 110 15.22 10.82 -16.08
C ILE A 110 14.52 11.84 -15.18
N ARG A 111 15.11 12.21 -14.04
CA ARG A 111 14.53 13.23 -13.13
C ARG A 111 14.49 14.62 -13.74
N GLY A 112 15.50 14.97 -14.55
CA GLY A 112 15.56 16.24 -15.27
C GLY A 112 14.41 16.40 -16.28
N LEU A 113 13.86 15.30 -16.78
CA LEU A 113 12.70 15.25 -17.67
C LEU A 113 11.36 15.07 -16.90
N GLY A 114 11.40 15.12 -15.56
CA GLY A 114 10.21 14.95 -14.71
C GLY A 114 9.79 13.49 -14.52
N GLY A 115 10.66 12.53 -14.86
CA GLY A 115 10.42 11.11 -14.70
C GLY A 115 10.86 10.55 -13.36
N GLN A 116 10.53 9.29 -13.14
CA GLN A 116 10.96 8.46 -12.02
C GLN A 116 11.59 7.19 -12.57
N ILE A 117 12.66 6.71 -11.92
CA ILE A 117 13.35 5.48 -12.28
C ILE A 117 13.62 4.67 -11.02
N GLY A 118 13.54 3.35 -11.12
CA GLY A 118 13.79 2.43 -10.03
C GLY A 118 13.98 1.00 -10.50
N GLY A 119 14.29 0.12 -9.55
CA GLY A 119 14.35 -1.32 -9.76
C GLY A 119 13.99 -2.05 -8.48
N TYR A 120 13.71 -3.34 -8.62
CA TYR A 120 13.57 -4.27 -7.50
C TYR A 120 13.85 -5.70 -7.95
N THR A 121 14.33 -6.52 -7.02
CA THR A 121 14.56 -7.95 -7.22
C THR A 121 13.58 -8.76 -6.40
N SER A 122 13.00 -9.79 -7.04
CA SER A 122 12.11 -10.78 -6.44
C SER A 122 12.76 -12.18 -6.44
N PHE A 123 12.01 -13.18 -6.02
CA PHE A 123 12.45 -14.56 -6.14
C PHE A 123 12.66 -14.97 -7.60
N ASP A 124 11.71 -14.64 -8.48
CA ASP A 124 11.63 -15.15 -9.85
C ASP A 124 12.17 -14.18 -10.91
N HIS A 125 12.31 -12.90 -10.59
CA HIS A 125 12.63 -11.84 -11.55
C HIS A 125 13.26 -10.61 -10.91
N THR A 126 13.91 -9.81 -11.76
CA THR A 126 14.37 -8.46 -11.45
C THR A 126 13.68 -7.48 -12.41
N VAL A 127 13.20 -6.36 -11.90
CA VAL A 127 12.46 -5.34 -12.66
C VAL A 127 13.18 -4.00 -12.62
N TYR A 128 13.24 -3.35 -13.77
CA TYR A 128 13.68 -1.96 -13.92
C TYR A 128 12.54 -1.16 -14.54
N HIS A 129 12.17 -0.05 -13.93
CA HIS A 129 11.02 0.72 -14.36
C HIS A 129 11.33 2.20 -14.50
N VAL A 130 10.68 2.83 -15.47
CA VAL A 130 10.67 4.28 -15.68
C VAL A 130 9.23 4.74 -15.88
N VAL A 131 8.84 5.77 -15.16
CA VAL A 131 7.58 6.50 -15.39
C VAL A 131 7.94 7.92 -15.77
N ILE A 132 7.49 8.38 -16.94
CA ILE A 132 7.93 9.64 -17.55
C ILE A 132 6.79 10.27 -18.39
N PRO A 133 6.76 11.61 -18.62
CA PRO A 133 5.84 12.21 -19.59
C PRO A 133 6.02 11.58 -20.98
N GLY A 134 4.92 11.34 -21.72
CA GLY A 134 4.90 10.62 -22.99
C GLY A 134 5.84 11.17 -24.05
N ASP A 135 6.03 12.50 -24.10
CA ASP A 135 6.95 13.18 -25.04
C ASP A 135 8.43 12.71 -24.89
N HIS A 136 8.77 12.08 -23.76
CA HIS A 136 10.13 11.61 -23.46
C HIS A 136 10.28 10.09 -23.56
N PHE A 137 9.32 9.39 -24.18
CA PHE A 137 9.36 7.93 -24.36
C PHE A 137 10.69 7.44 -24.95
N VAL A 138 11.13 8.05 -26.06
CA VAL A 138 12.35 7.63 -26.78
C VAL A 138 13.60 7.82 -25.90
N THR A 139 13.68 8.90 -25.14
CA THR A 139 14.80 9.15 -24.22
C THR A 139 14.84 8.11 -23.09
N ALA A 140 13.69 7.80 -22.49
CA ALA A 140 13.61 6.78 -21.44
C ALA A 140 13.98 5.39 -21.97
N LEU A 141 13.54 5.07 -23.19
CA LEU A 141 13.87 3.82 -23.88
C LEU A 141 15.38 3.71 -24.14
N ASP A 142 16.05 4.77 -24.63
CA ASP A 142 17.49 4.79 -24.86
C ASP A 142 18.27 4.59 -23.56
N ILE A 143 17.83 5.23 -22.47
CA ILE A 143 18.46 5.08 -21.15
C ILE A 143 18.34 3.64 -20.63
N LEU A 144 17.13 3.04 -20.71
CA LEU A 144 16.92 1.66 -20.30
C LEU A 144 17.70 0.67 -21.16
N ALA A 145 17.73 0.87 -22.48
CA ALA A 145 18.48 0.02 -23.40
C ALA A 145 19.99 0.10 -23.11
N ASP A 146 20.52 1.29 -22.90
CA ASP A 146 21.93 1.52 -22.56
C ASP A 146 22.29 0.86 -21.22
N ALA A 147 21.47 1.05 -20.18
CA ALA A 147 21.70 0.43 -18.87
C ALA A 147 21.70 -1.12 -18.96
N LEU A 148 20.77 -1.69 -19.73
CA LEU A 148 20.62 -3.14 -19.89
C LEU A 148 21.74 -3.79 -20.71
N MET A 149 22.29 -3.10 -21.68
CA MET A 149 23.30 -3.65 -22.60
C MET A 149 24.73 -3.29 -22.22
N ASN A 150 24.97 -2.16 -21.58
CA ASN A 150 26.27 -1.51 -21.47
C ASN A 150 26.67 -1.18 -20.03
N SER A 151 26.04 -1.78 -19.01
CA SER A 151 26.44 -1.55 -17.61
C SER A 151 27.89 -2.00 -17.40
N THR A 152 28.70 -1.10 -16.83
CA THR A 152 30.15 -1.34 -16.66
C THR A 152 30.50 -2.07 -15.37
N VAL A 153 29.57 -2.15 -14.42
CA VAL A 153 29.84 -2.64 -13.06
C VAL A 153 31.14 -2.03 -12.54
N ASP A 154 31.16 -0.69 -12.46
CA ASP A 154 32.36 0.07 -12.09
C ASP A 154 32.97 -0.42 -10.76
N PRO A 155 34.28 -0.69 -10.67
CA PRO A 155 34.90 -1.26 -9.47
C PRO A 155 34.79 -0.37 -8.22
N GLU A 156 34.80 0.95 -8.38
CA GLU A 156 34.72 1.86 -7.23
C GLU A 156 33.26 2.00 -6.76
N GLU A 157 32.31 2.06 -7.68
CA GLU A 157 30.88 2.01 -7.34
C GLU A 157 30.47 0.67 -6.73
N LEU A 158 31.03 -0.42 -7.22
CA LEU A 158 30.80 -1.76 -6.65
C LEU A 158 31.21 -1.81 -5.17
N LYS A 159 32.34 -1.21 -4.79
CA LYS A 159 32.77 -1.13 -3.38
C LYS A 159 31.79 -0.32 -2.54
N LYS A 160 31.31 0.81 -3.06
CA LYS A 160 30.34 1.66 -2.36
C LYS A 160 29.01 0.95 -2.18
N GLU A 161 28.49 0.35 -3.24
CA GLU A 161 27.21 -0.39 -3.17
C GLU A 161 27.30 -1.65 -2.31
N ARG A 162 28.45 -2.29 -2.22
CA ARG A 162 28.69 -3.38 -1.26
C ARG A 162 28.41 -2.94 0.17
N GLU A 163 28.95 -1.78 0.58
CA GLU A 163 28.72 -1.23 1.91
C GLU A 163 27.25 -0.83 2.12
N VAL A 164 26.58 -0.39 1.05
CA VAL A 164 25.15 -0.08 1.08
C VAL A 164 24.33 -1.34 1.36
N ILE A 165 24.54 -2.39 0.60
CA ILE A 165 23.79 -3.65 0.74
C ILE A 165 24.09 -4.34 2.07
N LEU A 166 25.33 -4.29 2.57
CA LEU A 166 25.68 -4.80 3.91
C LEU A 166 24.88 -4.10 5.01
N ARG A 167 24.69 -2.78 4.91
CA ARG A 167 23.85 -2.03 5.86
C ARG A 167 22.37 -2.34 5.69
N GLU A 168 21.91 -2.61 4.48
CA GLU A 168 20.55 -3.03 4.22
C GLU A 168 20.27 -4.42 4.82
N ILE A 169 21.25 -5.32 4.77
CA ILE A 169 21.21 -6.61 5.49
C ILE A 169 21.10 -6.36 7.00
N ASP A 170 21.92 -5.45 7.57
CA ASP A 170 21.86 -5.11 9.00
C ASP A 170 20.50 -4.54 9.39
N MET A 171 19.93 -3.64 8.57
CA MET A 171 18.58 -3.13 8.78
C MET A 171 17.52 -4.24 8.76
N GLY A 172 17.65 -5.20 7.86
CA GLY A 172 16.77 -6.36 7.80
C GLY A 172 16.95 -7.31 9.00
N GLU A 173 18.13 -7.32 9.63
CA GLU A 173 18.38 -8.04 10.87
C GLU A 173 17.82 -7.32 12.11
N ASP A 174 17.71 -6.00 12.08
CA ASP A 174 17.14 -5.19 13.17
C ASP A 174 15.60 -5.03 13.06
N ASP A 175 15.01 -5.32 11.90
CA ASP A 175 13.56 -5.22 11.66
C ASP A 175 12.85 -6.55 12.01
N PRO A 176 11.92 -6.57 12.97
CA PRO A 176 11.28 -7.81 13.41
C PRO A 176 10.44 -8.49 12.33
N ASP A 177 9.76 -7.74 11.47
CA ASP A 177 8.91 -8.32 10.41
C ASP A 177 9.79 -8.95 9.30
N ARG A 178 10.87 -8.28 8.89
CA ARG A 178 11.84 -8.82 7.92
C ARG A 178 12.57 -10.02 8.47
N PHE A 179 13.02 -9.97 9.73
CA PHE A 179 13.69 -11.08 10.38
C PHE A 179 12.76 -12.29 10.53
N LEU A 180 11.51 -12.07 10.98
CA LEU A 180 10.50 -13.13 11.09
C LEU A 180 10.18 -13.76 9.74
N SER A 181 10.02 -12.94 8.69
CA SER A 181 9.81 -13.42 7.32
C SER A 181 10.97 -14.32 6.87
N ARG A 182 12.21 -13.86 7.03
CA ARG A 182 13.40 -14.67 6.69
C ARG A 182 13.46 -15.97 7.47
N LEU A 183 13.19 -15.93 8.78
CA LEU A 183 13.10 -17.12 9.63
C LEU A 183 12.02 -18.08 9.13
N PHE A 184 10.87 -17.55 8.73
CA PHE A 184 9.76 -18.34 8.22
C PHE A 184 10.10 -19.03 6.91
N TRP A 185 10.57 -18.28 5.90
CA TRP A 185 10.93 -18.86 4.60
C TRP A 185 12.00 -19.93 4.71
N SER A 186 13.03 -19.72 5.54
CA SER A 186 14.09 -20.72 5.80
C SER A 186 13.62 -21.91 6.63
N THR A 187 12.49 -21.82 7.34
CA THR A 187 11.89 -22.92 8.10
C THR A 187 10.91 -23.72 7.26
N VAL A 188 10.13 -23.05 6.39
CA VAL A 188 9.11 -23.70 5.55
C VAL A 188 9.69 -24.41 4.34
N TYR A 189 10.82 -23.93 3.80
CA TYR A 189 11.52 -24.54 2.68
C TYR A 189 12.90 -25.08 3.12
N HIS A 190 13.21 -26.32 2.74
CA HIS A 190 14.50 -26.97 3.03
C HIS A 190 15.38 -27.11 1.80
N GLU A 191 14.80 -27.45 0.66
CA GLU A 191 15.51 -27.67 -0.61
C GLU A 191 15.28 -26.54 -1.60
N HIS A 192 14.03 -26.08 -1.72
CA HIS A 192 13.68 -25.06 -2.70
C HIS A 192 14.34 -23.70 -2.40
N PRO A 193 14.88 -22.98 -3.41
CA PRO A 193 15.60 -21.71 -3.22
C PRO A 193 14.80 -20.59 -2.57
N TYR A 194 13.46 -20.67 -2.47
CA TYR A 194 12.65 -19.72 -1.68
C TYR A 194 13.07 -19.63 -0.21
N ARG A 195 13.86 -20.60 0.27
CA ARG A 195 14.45 -20.54 1.62
C ARG A 195 15.44 -19.40 1.83
N TYR A 196 16.03 -18.88 0.75
CA TYR A 196 17.06 -17.88 0.81
C TYR A 196 16.44 -16.46 0.69
N PRO A 197 16.91 -15.50 1.50
CA PRO A 197 16.47 -14.11 1.33
C PRO A 197 16.99 -13.55 0.00
N VAL A 198 16.19 -12.74 -0.67
CA VAL A 198 16.56 -12.12 -1.95
C VAL A 198 17.83 -11.28 -1.84
N ILE A 199 18.00 -10.57 -0.72
CA ILE A 199 19.21 -9.75 -0.44
C ILE A 199 20.45 -10.62 -0.13
N GLY A 200 20.27 -11.91 0.12
CA GLY A 200 21.33 -12.84 0.51
C GLY A 200 21.67 -12.83 2.00
N TYR A 201 22.49 -13.82 2.37
CA TYR A 201 23.10 -13.85 3.70
C TYR A 201 24.45 -13.12 3.68
N ARG A 202 24.70 -12.29 4.71
CA ARG A 202 25.94 -11.50 4.84
C ARG A 202 27.21 -12.28 4.50
N THR A 203 27.38 -13.46 5.09
CA THR A 203 28.58 -14.29 4.91
C THR A 203 28.78 -14.83 3.50
N LEU A 204 27.72 -14.95 2.70
CA LEU A 204 27.77 -15.34 1.30
C LEU A 204 27.95 -14.10 0.41
N PHE A 205 27.23 -13.03 0.70
CA PHE A 205 27.32 -11.75 -0.01
C PHE A 205 28.73 -11.16 0.03
N GLU A 206 29.41 -11.20 1.18
CA GLU A 206 30.77 -10.70 1.36
C GLU A 206 31.82 -11.42 0.49
N ARG A 207 31.52 -12.61 -0.02
CA ARG A 207 32.42 -13.39 -0.90
C ARG A 207 32.28 -13.03 -2.37
N LEU A 208 31.20 -12.34 -2.77
CA LEU A 208 30.96 -12.01 -4.16
C LEU A 208 32.08 -11.10 -4.70
N THR A 209 32.59 -11.45 -5.87
CA THR A 209 33.57 -10.67 -6.60
C THR A 209 32.91 -9.88 -7.76
N ARG A 210 33.65 -8.97 -8.36
CA ARG A 210 33.19 -8.26 -9.57
C ARG A 210 32.99 -9.23 -10.73
N GLU A 211 33.88 -10.21 -10.84
CA GLU A 211 33.85 -11.24 -11.87
C GLU A 211 32.57 -12.09 -11.76
N ASP A 212 32.12 -12.42 -10.54
CA ASP A 212 30.87 -13.15 -10.31
C ASP A 212 29.67 -12.31 -10.81
N LEU A 213 29.63 -11.00 -10.51
CA LEU A 213 28.57 -10.13 -10.96
C LEU A 213 28.55 -9.97 -12.49
N LEU A 214 29.70 -9.76 -13.10
CA LEU A 214 29.82 -9.68 -14.56
C LEU A 214 29.40 -10.96 -15.24
N ASP A 215 29.81 -12.13 -14.71
CA ASP A 215 29.42 -13.42 -15.25
C ASP A 215 27.89 -13.63 -15.12
N TYR A 216 27.30 -13.34 -13.97
CA TYR A 216 25.87 -13.39 -13.76
C TYR A 216 25.12 -12.45 -14.71
N TYR A 217 25.56 -11.18 -14.81
CA TYR A 217 24.98 -10.18 -15.71
C TYR A 217 25.04 -10.65 -17.16
N HIS A 218 26.19 -11.05 -17.66
CA HIS A 218 26.32 -11.50 -19.05
C HIS A 218 25.56 -12.78 -19.38
N ARG A 219 25.33 -13.66 -18.41
CA ARG A 219 24.55 -14.88 -18.58
C ARG A 219 23.04 -14.64 -18.55
N MET A 220 22.57 -13.81 -17.62
CA MET A 220 21.13 -13.68 -17.33
C MET A 220 20.47 -12.49 -18.08
N TYR A 221 21.22 -11.43 -18.33
CA TYR A 221 20.71 -10.23 -19.02
C TYR A 221 20.88 -10.40 -20.54
N ARG A 222 20.01 -11.20 -21.12
CA ARG A 222 19.94 -11.48 -22.55
C ARG A 222 18.55 -11.16 -23.07
N PRO A 223 18.40 -10.67 -24.32
CA PRO A 223 17.09 -10.26 -24.85
C PRO A 223 16.05 -11.39 -24.77
N ASN A 224 16.43 -12.63 -25.03
CA ASN A 224 15.55 -13.79 -24.94
C ASN A 224 15.20 -14.21 -23.49
N ASN A 225 15.72 -13.52 -22.49
CA ASN A 225 15.37 -13.63 -21.07
C ASN A 225 14.64 -12.39 -20.54
N ILE A 226 14.22 -11.49 -21.42
CA ILE A 226 13.67 -10.18 -21.06
C ILE A 226 12.26 -9.99 -21.65
N ILE A 227 11.40 -9.38 -20.84
CA ILE A 227 10.10 -8.84 -21.24
C ILE A 227 10.17 -7.33 -21.07
N LEU A 228 9.94 -6.56 -22.13
CA LEU A 228 9.76 -5.12 -22.11
C LEU A 228 8.26 -4.82 -22.20
N VAL A 229 7.74 -4.04 -21.25
CA VAL A 229 6.35 -3.60 -21.24
C VAL A 229 6.30 -2.10 -21.31
N GLY A 230 5.48 -1.56 -22.22
CA GLY A 230 5.16 -0.15 -22.34
C GLY A 230 3.65 0.07 -22.20
N VAL A 231 3.24 0.93 -21.27
CA VAL A 231 1.83 1.33 -21.09
C VAL A 231 1.74 2.85 -20.99
N GLY A 232 0.85 3.47 -21.75
CA GLY A 232 0.58 4.89 -21.63
C GLY A 232 0.42 5.65 -22.94
N ASP A 233 0.78 6.93 -22.92
CA ASP A 233 0.53 7.90 -23.99
C ASP A 233 1.64 7.85 -25.07
N PHE A 234 1.49 6.93 -26.00
CA PHE A 234 2.35 6.76 -27.18
C PHE A 234 1.58 6.10 -28.31
N ASP A 235 2.07 6.21 -29.57
CA ASP A 235 1.63 5.39 -30.70
C ASP A 235 2.39 4.05 -30.68
N SER A 236 1.65 2.95 -30.64
CA SER A 236 2.23 1.60 -30.50
C SER A 236 3.11 1.18 -31.67
N GLN A 237 2.84 1.64 -32.91
CA GLN A 237 3.65 1.29 -34.09
C GLN A 237 4.97 2.07 -34.10
N ILE A 238 4.92 3.35 -33.72
CA ILE A 238 6.10 4.21 -33.60
C ILE A 238 6.96 3.69 -32.44
N ALA A 239 6.36 3.40 -31.28
CA ALA A 239 7.04 2.85 -30.13
C ALA A 239 7.76 1.53 -30.45
N LEU A 240 7.09 0.61 -31.16
CA LEU A 240 7.70 -0.66 -31.57
C LEU A 240 8.89 -0.46 -32.51
N ALA A 241 8.83 0.53 -33.41
CA ALA A 241 9.93 0.85 -34.32
C ALA A 241 11.16 1.34 -33.51
N HIS A 242 10.98 2.25 -32.56
CA HIS A 242 12.04 2.73 -31.68
C HIS A 242 12.61 1.62 -30.78
N ILE A 243 11.76 0.71 -30.28
CA ILE A 243 12.22 -0.43 -29.47
C ILE A 243 13.10 -1.36 -30.31
N LYS A 244 12.70 -1.65 -31.55
CA LYS A 244 13.51 -2.47 -32.46
C LYS A 244 14.87 -1.83 -32.76
N GLU A 245 14.91 -0.53 -32.94
CA GLU A 245 16.14 0.23 -33.16
C GLU A 245 17.03 0.23 -31.91
N ALA A 246 16.47 0.54 -30.73
CA ALA A 246 17.21 0.63 -29.48
C ALA A 246 17.85 -0.70 -29.03
N PHE A 247 17.23 -1.83 -29.38
CA PHE A 247 17.72 -3.17 -29.03
C PHE A 247 18.25 -3.96 -30.23
N ALA A 248 18.58 -3.30 -31.34
CA ALA A 248 19.07 -3.97 -32.55
C ALA A 248 20.38 -4.74 -32.33
N ASP A 249 21.28 -4.17 -31.55
CA ASP A 249 22.60 -4.73 -31.23
C ASP A 249 22.58 -5.66 -29.99
N PHE A 250 21.41 -5.86 -29.38
CA PHE A 250 21.29 -6.75 -28.22
C PHE A 250 21.19 -8.21 -28.69
N GLU A 251 22.32 -8.89 -28.69
CA GLU A 251 22.45 -10.24 -29.24
C GLU A 251 21.79 -11.30 -28.35
N ARG A 252 21.03 -12.19 -29.02
CA ARG A 252 20.46 -13.38 -28.38
C ARG A 252 21.57 -14.28 -27.82
N GLY A 253 21.43 -14.72 -26.55
CA GLY A 253 22.37 -15.59 -25.88
C GLY A 253 21.82 -16.98 -25.58
N SER A 254 22.73 -17.91 -25.26
CA SER A 254 22.37 -19.18 -24.64
C SER A 254 22.11 -18.94 -23.15
N LEU A 255 20.90 -19.26 -22.69
CA LEU A 255 20.56 -19.18 -21.28
C LEU A 255 21.08 -20.43 -20.55
N PRO A 256 21.68 -20.29 -19.37
CA PRO A 256 22.09 -21.47 -18.59
C PRO A 256 20.84 -22.26 -18.16
N PRO A 257 20.93 -23.60 -18.10
CA PRO A 257 19.88 -24.38 -17.49
C PRO A 257 19.84 -24.07 -15.98
N VAL A 258 18.70 -23.57 -15.53
CA VAL A 258 18.45 -23.32 -14.09
C VAL A 258 17.76 -24.55 -13.53
N TYR A 259 18.43 -25.26 -12.65
CA TYR A 259 17.82 -26.37 -11.90
C TYR A 259 17.25 -25.82 -10.59
N ILE A 260 15.95 -25.95 -10.43
CA ILE A 260 15.24 -25.61 -9.19
C ILE A 260 14.73 -26.91 -8.60
N PRO A 261 15.24 -27.35 -7.44
CA PRO A 261 14.79 -28.58 -6.80
C PRO A 261 13.34 -28.43 -6.30
N ASP A 262 12.57 -29.48 -6.43
CA ASP A 262 11.26 -29.55 -5.80
C ASP A 262 11.41 -29.62 -4.28
N GLU A 263 10.59 -28.89 -3.57
CA GLU A 263 10.54 -29.00 -2.11
C GLU A 263 9.82 -30.29 -1.71
N PRO A 264 10.46 -31.20 -0.95
CA PRO A 264 9.83 -32.44 -0.51
C PRO A 264 8.59 -32.19 0.36
N GLU A 265 7.68 -33.15 0.41
CA GLU A 265 6.49 -33.08 1.25
C GLU A 265 6.87 -32.91 2.73
N GLN A 266 6.16 -32.06 3.43
CA GLN A 266 6.37 -31.85 4.86
C GLN A 266 5.64 -32.95 5.64
N LEU A 267 6.41 -33.75 6.39
CA LEU A 267 5.90 -34.92 7.13
C LEU A 267 5.63 -34.67 8.61
N GLY A 268 5.73 -33.43 9.06
CA GLY A 268 5.46 -33.04 10.42
C GLY A 268 5.56 -31.53 10.62
N PRO A 269 4.99 -30.99 11.72
CA PRO A 269 4.99 -29.55 11.94
C PRO A 269 6.42 -29.05 12.15
N ARG A 270 6.69 -27.87 11.60
CA ARG A 270 7.98 -27.18 11.78
C ARG A 270 7.78 -25.99 12.72
N ARG A 271 8.73 -25.77 13.61
CA ARG A 271 8.68 -24.65 14.55
C ARG A 271 10.07 -24.06 14.76
N ALA A 272 10.15 -22.72 14.68
CA ALA A 272 11.37 -21.97 15.00
C ALA A 272 11.02 -20.75 15.83
N GLU A 273 11.74 -20.59 16.94
CA GLU A 273 11.60 -19.46 17.85
C GLU A 273 12.95 -18.76 18.01
N ARG A 274 12.94 -17.44 18.08
CA ARG A 274 14.14 -16.63 18.33
C ARG A 274 13.81 -15.56 19.35
N GLU A 275 14.74 -15.33 20.25
CA GLU A 275 14.75 -14.11 21.05
C GLU A 275 15.12 -12.95 20.12
N PHE A 276 14.40 -11.85 20.24
CA PHE A 276 14.59 -10.65 19.45
C PHE A 276 14.27 -9.42 20.29
N GLU A 277 14.90 -8.29 20.00
CA GLU A 277 14.64 -7.05 20.73
C GLU A 277 13.28 -6.44 20.38
N VAL A 278 12.21 -7.07 20.87
CA VAL A 278 10.81 -6.64 20.71
C VAL A 278 10.07 -6.67 22.04
N LYS A 279 8.97 -5.94 22.16
CA LYS A 279 8.14 -5.90 23.38
C LYS A 279 6.89 -6.75 23.33
N GLN A 280 6.62 -7.34 22.21
CA GLN A 280 5.49 -8.24 21.95
C GLN A 280 5.98 -9.41 21.09
N ILE A 281 5.25 -10.50 21.11
CA ILE A 281 5.52 -11.61 20.22
C ILE A 281 5.09 -11.23 18.79
N TYR A 282 5.96 -11.51 17.83
CA TYR A 282 5.65 -11.53 16.41
C TYR A 282 5.52 -12.99 16.00
N LEU A 283 4.36 -13.37 15.48
CA LEU A 283 3.99 -14.72 15.09
C LEU A 283 3.72 -14.77 13.58
N LEU A 284 4.33 -15.73 12.91
CA LEU A 284 3.98 -16.10 11.53
C LEU A 284 3.76 -17.61 11.47
N MET A 285 2.54 -17.99 11.13
CA MET A 285 2.11 -19.36 10.88
C MET A 285 1.86 -19.54 9.40
N GLY A 286 2.14 -20.71 8.85
CA GLY A 286 1.81 -20.96 7.44
C GLY A 286 1.74 -22.42 7.09
N PHE A 287 1.08 -22.67 5.96
CA PHE A 287 0.89 -23.96 5.32
C PHE A 287 1.38 -23.88 3.89
N ARG A 288 2.12 -24.88 3.44
CA ARG A 288 2.49 -24.97 2.02
C ARG A 288 1.25 -25.23 1.18
N THR A 289 1.14 -24.51 0.07
CA THR A 289 0.02 -24.60 -0.86
C THR A 289 0.51 -24.75 -2.30
N VAL A 290 -0.19 -24.17 -3.24
CA VAL A 290 -0.02 -24.41 -4.68
C VAL A 290 0.69 -23.27 -5.40
N SER A 291 1.10 -23.55 -6.62
CA SER A 291 1.55 -22.53 -7.57
C SER A 291 0.35 -21.78 -8.20
N ILE A 292 0.65 -20.68 -8.87
CA ILE A 292 -0.31 -19.84 -9.61
C ILE A 292 -1.06 -20.60 -10.73
N GLU A 293 -0.50 -21.68 -11.25
CA GLU A 293 -1.13 -22.52 -12.29
C GLU A 293 -2.27 -23.39 -11.75
N SER A 294 -2.35 -23.56 -10.44
CA SER A 294 -3.34 -24.40 -9.80
C SER A 294 -4.71 -23.73 -9.66
N LYS A 295 -5.77 -24.47 -9.94
CA LYS A 295 -7.13 -23.99 -9.69
C LYS A 295 -7.45 -23.80 -8.20
N ASP A 296 -6.69 -24.43 -7.30
CA ASP A 296 -6.86 -24.28 -5.85
C ASP A 296 -6.45 -22.87 -5.36
N MET A 297 -5.71 -22.10 -6.17
CA MET A 297 -5.36 -20.71 -5.87
C MET A 297 -6.62 -19.85 -5.61
N TYR A 298 -7.62 -19.94 -6.46
CA TYR A 298 -8.83 -19.10 -6.36
C TYR A 298 -9.58 -19.27 -5.03
N PRO A 299 -9.94 -20.52 -4.60
CA PRO A 299 -10.58 -20.68 -3.30
C PRO A 299 -9.63 -20.38 -2.12
N LEU A 300 -8.32 -20.53 -2.25
CA LEU A 300 -7.36 -20.13 -1.21
C LEU A 300 -7.31 -18.61 -1.03
N ASP A 301 -7.35 -17.83 -2.12
CA ASP A 301 -7.38 -16.37 -2.05
C ASP A 301 -8.68 -15.88 -1.41
N VAL A 302 -9.83 -16.44 -1.79
CA VAL A 302 -11.12 -16.14 -1.17
C VAL A 302 -11.12 -16.51 0.32
N LEU A 303 -10.55 -17.68 0.67
CA LEU A 303 -10.45 -18.13 2.06
C LEU A 303 -9.56 -17.18 2.90
N ALA A 304 -8.46 -16.67 2.34
CA ALA A 304 -7.62 -15.69 3.03
C ALA A 304 -8.39 -14.42 3.40
N ILE A 305 -9.27 -13.95 2.53
CA ILE A 305 -10.16 -12.81 2.82
C ILE A 305 -11.13 -13.15 3.98
N ILE A 306 -11.82 -14.29 3.91
CA ILE A 306 -12.80 -14.69 4.93
C ILE A 306 -12.11 -14.85 6.30
N LEU A 307 -10.94 -15.47 6.31
CA LEU A 307 -10.22 -15.80 7.53
C LEU A 307 -9.67 -14.57 8.23
N GLY A 308 -8.88 -13.72 7.55
CA GLY A 308 -8.07 -12.72 8.25
C GLY A 308 -7.95 -11.36 7.60
N GLN A 309 -8.66 -11.05 6.51
CA GLN A 309 -8.57 -9.73 5.90
C GLN A 309 -9.81 -8.88 6.19
N GLY A 310 -9.56 -7.74 6.84
CA GLY A 310 -10.60 -6.79 7.23
C GLY A 310 -11.15 -7.04 8.63
N ARG A 311 -11.95 -6.07 9.11
CA ARG A 311 -12.45 -6.06 10.49
C ARG A 311 -13.60 -7.04 10.74
N SER A 312 -14.25 -7.53 9.70
CA SER A 312 -15.30 -8.52 9.76
C SER A 312 -14.81 -9.96 9.57
N SER A 313 -13.51 -10.14 9.28
CA SER A 313 -12.90 -11.47 9.11
C SER A 313 -12.92 -12.27 10.41
N ARG A 314 -12.89 -13.60 10.28
CA ARG A 314 -13.08 -14.50 11.45
C ARG A 314 -12.00 -14.34 12.50
N LEU A 315 -10.71 -14.27 12.11
CA LEU A 315 -9.61 -14.08 13.06
C LEU A 315 -9.69 -12.72 13.75
N PHE A 316 -9.94 -11.65 12.98
CA PHE A 316 -10.07 -10.32 13.55
C PHE A 316 -11.21 -10.28 14.58
N ARG A 317 -12.38 -10.79 14.25
CA ARG A 317 -13.56 -10.80 15.11
C ARG A 317 -13.37 -11.69 16.33
N LYS A 318 -13.06 -12.99 16.13
CA LYS A 318 -13.04 -13.99 17.21
C LYS A 318 -11.78 -13.90 18.08
N ILE A 319 -10.60 -13.77 17.46
CA ILE A 319 -9.33 -13.87 18.19
C ILE A 319 -8.92 -12.51 18.76
N ARG A 320 -9.05 -11.43 17.95
CA ARG A 320 -8.66 -10.09 18.38
C ARG A 320 -9.74 -9.41 19.20
N GLU A 321 -10.99 -9.39 18.71
CA GLU A 321 -12.03 -8.54 19.30
C GLU A 321 -12.80 -9.25 20.43
N GLU A 322 -13.20 -10.50 20.24
CA GLU A 322 -13.98 -11.24 21.25
C GLU A 322 -13.09 -11.78 22.37
N LYS A 323 -11.97 -12.41 22.03
CA LYS A 323 -11.06 -13.05 23.00
C LYS A 323 -9.91 -12.16 23.49
N GLY A 324 -9.54 -11.12 22.72
CA GLY A 324 -8.45 -10.20 23.06
C GLY A 324 -7.08 -10.87 23.15
N LEU A 325 -6.86 -11.95 22.40
CA LEU A 325 -5.63 -12.74 22.47
C LEU A 325 -4.49 -12.16 21.63
N VAL A 326 -4.81 -11.31 20.65
CA VAL A 326 -3.82 -10.72 19.73
C VAL A 326 -4.04 -9.21 19.60
N ASN A 327 -2.95 -8.48 19.36
CA ASN A 327 -2.97 -7.04 19.11
C ASN A 327 -3.31 -6.75 17.63
N ALA A 328 -2.76 -7.57 16.73
CA ALA A 328 -3.08 -7.59 15.31
C ALA A 328 -3.12 -9.03 14.80
N VAL A 329 -3.93 -9.28 13.77
CA VAL A 329 -3.96 -10.57 13.07
C VAL A 329 -4.45 -10.36 11.64
N SER A 330 -3.83 -11.07 10.71
CA SER A 330 -4.20 -11.10 9.30
C SER A 330 -3.87 -12.45 8.69
N SER A 331 -4.48 -12.76 7.54
CA SER A 331 -4.10 -13.90 6.71
C SER A 331 -3.92 -13.50 5.26
N TRP A 332 -3.13 -14.26 4.54
CA TRP A 332 -2.80 -14.04 3.14
C TRP A 332 -2.56 -15.35 2.42
N SER A 333 -2.75 -15.35 1.11
CA SER A 333 -2.36 -16.42 0.20
C SER A 333 -1.31 -15.88 -0.74
N TYR A 334 -0.22 -16.60 -0.92
CA TYR A 334 0.85 -16.28 -1.86
C TYR A 334 1.10 -17.49 -2.73
N THR A 335 0.80 -17.36 -4.01
CA THR A 335 0.86 -18.45 -5.00
C THR A 335 1.85 -18.08 -6.12
N PRO A 336 3.17 -18.20 -5.87
CA PRO A 336 4.19 -17.94 -6.87
C PRO A 336 4.28 -19.10 -7.88
N ARG A 337 5.31 -19.07 -8.73
CA ARG A 337 5.47 -20.04 -9.81
C ARG A 337 5.68 -21.50 -9.34
N TYR A 338 6.37 -21.73 -8.22
CA TYR A 338 6.84 -23.09 -7.82
C TYR A 338 6.14 -23.66 -6.58
N GLY A 339 5.16 -23.06 -6.04
CA GLY A 339 4.49 -23.54 -4.85
C GLY A 339 4.38 -22.45 -3.80
N GLY A 340 3.23 -22.36 -3.19
CA GLY A 340 2.84 -21.22 -2.41
C GLY A 340 2.73 -21.48 -0.92
N ILE A 341 2.30 -20.44 -0.25
CA ILE A 341 2.07 -20.40 1.20
C ILE A 341 0.72 -19.75 1.46
N PHE A 342 -0.06 -20.37 2.33
CA PHE A 342 -1.13 -19.70 3.04
C PHE A 342 -0.62 -19.28 4.41
N GLY A 343 -0.55 -17.98 4.67
CA GLY A 343 0.09 -17.42 5.86
C GLY A 343 -0.87 -16.71 6.79
N ILE A 344 -0.54 -16.70 8.09
CA ILE A 344 -1.24 -15.96 9.15
C ILE A 344 -0.20 -15.24 9.99
N ASN A 345 -0.28 -13.90 9.99
CA ASN A 345 0.55 -13.05 10.83
C ASN A 345 -0.23 -12.60 12.05
N ALA A 346 0.42 -12.57 13.21
CA ALA A 346 -0.16 -11.96 14.40
C ALA A 346 0.91 -11.30 15.28
N THR A 347 0.49 -10.27 16.03
CA THR A 347 1.27 -9.72 17.14
C THR A 347 0.48 -9.84 18.42
N LEU A 348 1.13 -10.23 19.52
CA LEU A 348 0.44 -10.57 20.77
C LEU A 348 1.36 -10.44 21.99
N GLU A 349 0.75 -10.38 23.17
CA GLU A 349 1.48 -10.44 24.44
C GLU A 349 1.93 -11.88 24.73
N GLU A 350 3.08 -12.04 25.40
CA GLU A 350 3.67 -13.35 25.67
C GLU A 350 2.74 -14.29 26.45
N VAL A 351 1.96 -13.75 27.39
CA VAL A 351 0.98 -14.52 28.17
C VAL A 351 -0.11 -15.19 27.34
N ASN A 352 -0.38 -14.68 26.14
CA ASN A 352 -1.42 -15.17 25.24
C ASN A 352 -0.89 -16.14 24.17
N LYS A 353 0.42 -16.38 24.09
CA LYS A 353 1.09 -17.09 23.00
C LYS A 353 0.42 -18.42 22.63
N ASP A 354 0.39 -19.35 23.54
CA ASP A 354 -0.10 -20.70 23.25
C ASP A 354 -1.61 -20.72 23.04
N CYS A 355 -2.36 -19.92 23.80
CA CYS A 355 -3.78 -19.79 23.65
C CYS A 355 -4.17 -19.19 22.28
N ALA A 356 -3.46 -18.16 21.83
CA ALA A 356 -3.71 -17.54 20.51
C ALA A 356 -3.44 -18.52 19.36
N ILE A 357 -2.31 -19.24 19.40
CA ILE A 357 -1.98 -20.26 18.41
C ILE A 357 -3.06 -21.34 18.37
N GLU A 358 -3.48 -21.86 19.52
CA GLU A 358 -4.51 -22.90 19.59
C GLU A 358 -5.86 -22.42 19.04
N GLU A 359 -6.28 -21.21 19.39
CA GLU A 359 -7.56 -20.66 18.92
C GLU A 359 -7.53 -20.32 17.41
N ILE A 360 -6.41 -19.85 16.86
CA ILE A 360 -6.24 -19.70 15.41
C ILE A 360 -6.37 -21.05 14.72
N LEU A 361 -5.73 -22.08 15.25
CA LEU A 361 -5.80 -23.43 14.69
C LEU A 361 -7.21 -24.07 14.79
N LYS A 362 -7.96 -23.78 15.87
CA LYS A 362 -9.37 -24.19 16.00
C LYS A 362 -10.25 -23.52 14.94
N GLU A 363 -10.00 -22.24 14.67
CA GLU A 363 -10.76 -21.53 13.63
C GLU A 363 -10.48 -22.12 12.23
N LEU A 364 -9.23 -22.48 11.93
CA LEU A 364 -8.88 -23.17 10.69
C LEU A 364 -9.55 -24.55 10.59
N ASP A 365 -9.62 -25.30 11.68
CA ASP A 365 -10.29 -26.61 11.72
C ASP A 365 -11.80 -26.49 11.48
N GLN A 366 -12.46 -25.38 11.84
CA GLN A 366 -13.86 -25.14 11.54
C GLN A 366 -14.14 -25.08 10.03
N PHE A 367 -13.23 -24.50 9.22
CA PHE A 367 -13.39 -24.46 7.76
C PHE A 367 -13.41 -25.84 7.09
N LYS A 368 -12.87 -26.88 7.75
CA LYS A 368 -12.87 -28.24 7.22
C LYS A 368 -14.23 -28.94 7.40
N VAL A 369 -14.97 -28.55 8.44
CA VAL A 369 -16.21 -29.23 8.84
C VAL A 369 -17.47 -28.41 8.56
N GLU A 370 -17.36 -27.08 8.64
CA GLU A 370 -18.47 -26.16 8.45
C GLU A 370 -18.33 -25.39 7.12
N LEU A 371 -19.42 -25.28 6.37
CA LEU A 371 -19.43 -24.41 5.21
C LEU A 371 -19.45 -22.94 5.67
N VAL A 372 -18.70 -22.09 4.97
CA VAL A 372 -18.81 -20.64 5.13
C VAL A 372 -20.25 -20.19 4.77
N SER A 373 -20.73 -19.11 5.36
CA SER A 373 -22.02 -18.56 4.97
C SER A 373 -21.96 -17.99 3.53
N GLU A 374 -23.08 -17.93 2.85
CA GLU A 374 -23.17 -17.31 1.52
C GLU A 374 -22.73 -15.85 1.57
N GLU A 375 -23.09 -15.15 2.64
CA GLU A 375 -22.73 -13.76 2.87
C GLU A 375 -21.21 -13.58 3.01
N GLU A 376 -20.51 -14.45 3.77
CA GLU A 376 -19.05 -14.42 3.88
C GLU A 376 -18.38 -14.66 2.53
N LEU A 377 -18.90 -15.63 1.75
CA LEU A 377 -18.37 -15.99 0.44
C LEU A 377 -18.51 -14.83 -0.55
N GLU A 378 -19.73 -14.31 -0.73
CA GLU A 378 -19.99 -13.24 -1.69
C GLU A 378 -19.26 -11.93 -1.33
N LYS A 379 -19.18 -11.61 -0.04
CA LYS A 379 -18.36 -10.50 0.45
C LYS A 379 -16.88 -10.69 0.07
N ALA A 380 -16.31 -11.85 0.30
CA ALA A 380 -14.92 -12.13 0.00
C ALA A 380 -14.63 -12.07 -1.50
N LYS A 381 -15.45 -12.67 -2.35
CA LYS A 381 -15.36 -12.58 -3.81
C LYS A 381 -15.37 -11.11 -4.27
N ARG A 382 -16.33 -10.32 -3.78
CA ARG A 382 -16.45 -8.91 -4.13
C ARG A 382 -15.22 -8.13 -3.72
N LYS A 383 -14.65 -8.41 -2.54
CA LYS A 383 -13.42 -7.79 -2.07
C LYS A 383 -12.21 -8.12 -2.97
N VAL A 384 -12.01 -9.40 -3.32
CA VAL A 384 -10.94 -9.81 -4.25
C VAL A 384 -11.06 -9.06 -5.59
N VAL A 385 -12.27 -9.02 -6.15
CA VAL A 385 -12.51 -8.32 -7.43
C VAL A 385 -12.25 -6.83 -7.32
N SER A 386 -12.70 -6.19 -6.24
CA SER A 386 -12.45 -4.75 -6.01
C SER A 386 -10.97 -4.46 -5.87
N GLU A 387 -10.24 -5.22 -5.06
CA GLU A 387 -8.79 -5.05 -4.89
C GLU A 387 -8.05 -5.24 -6.22
N HIS A 388 -8.46 -6.21 -7.03
CA HIS A 388 -7.91 -6.43 -8.36
C HIS A 388 -8.20 -5.27 -9.33
N ILE A 389 -9.36 -4.60 -9.22
CA ILE A 389 -9.65 -3.39 -10.00
C ILE A 389 -8.78 -2.21 -9.51
N PHE A 390 -8.70 -2.01 -8.20
CA PHE A 390 -7.92 -0.93 -7.60
C PHE A 390 -6.40 -1.05 -7.86
N SER A 391 -5.86 -2.29 -7.91
CA SER A 391 -4.43 -2.53 -8.16
C SER A 391 -3.96 -2.22 -9.57
N ARG A 392 -4.79 -1.64 -10.45
CA ARG A 392 -4.47 -1.28 -11.84
C ARG A 392 -4.87 0.16 -12.19
N GLU A 393 -4.75 1.05 -11.20
CA GLU A 393 -5.13 2.46 -11.39
C GLU A 393 -4.10 3.25 -12.19
N THR A 394 -2.81 2.98 -12.03
CA THR A 394 -1.73 3.71 -12.70
C THR A 394 -1.26 3.00 -13.98
N MET A 395 -0.47 3.71 -14.81
CA MET A 395 0.19 3.10 -15.97
C MET A 395 1.26 2.08 -15.55
N GLU A 396 1.96 2.35 -14.45
CA GLU A 396 2.95 1.47 -13.84
C GLU A 396 2.29 0.17 -13.34
N ASP A 397 1.20 0.26 -12.55
CA ASP A 397 0.47 -0.92 -12.09
C ASP A 397 -0.01 -1.82 -13.26
N ARG A 398 -0.44 -1.19 -14.38
CA ARG A 398 -0.87 -1.94 -15.57
C ARG A 398 0.29 -2.60 -16.30
N ALA A 399 1.44 -1.92 -16.37
CA ALA A 399 2.65 -2.49 -16.94
C ALA A 399 3.10 -3.71 -16.15
N GLY A 400 3.13 -3.59 -14.81
CA GLY A 400 3.46 -4.69 -13.91
C GLY A 400 2.48 -5.87 -14.01
N ASP A 401 1.17 -5.62 -14.10
CA ASP A 401 0.14 -6.67 -14.30
C ASP A 401 0.39 -7.44 -15.61
N LEU A 402 0.61 -6.75 -16.72
CA LEU A 402 0.88 -7.39 -18.02
C LEU A 402 2.19 -8.17 -18.03
N ALA A 403 3.24 -7.62 -17.45
CA ALA A 403 4.53 -8.27 -17.37
C ALA A 403 4.49 -9.53 -16.48
N SER A 404 3.84 -9.45 -15.33
CA SER A 404 3.63 -10.58 -14.42
C SER A 404 2.81 -11.69 -15.09
N ASN A 405 1.73 -11.34 -15.78
CA ASN A 405 0.90 -12.30 -16.52
C ASN A 405 1.69 -13.03 -17.61
N GLU A 406 2.53 -12.32 -18.38
CA GLU A 406 3.42 -12.93 -19.37
C GLU A 406 4.52 -13.78 -18.72
N LEU A 407 5.16 -13.27 -17.67
CA LEU A 407 6.27 -13.95 -17.01
C LEU A 407 5.86 -15.29 -16.40
N VAL A 408 4.76 -15.26 -15.64
CA VAL A 408 4.40 -16.36 -14.74
C VAL A 408 3.52 -17.39 -15.45
N VAL A 409 2.55 -16.93 -16.24
CA VAL A 409 1.53 -17.80 -16.87
C VAL A 409 1.67 -17.86 -18.39
N GLY A 410 2.25 -16.84 -19.02
CA GLY A 410 2.33 -16.73 -20.49
C GLY A 410 1.00 -16.35 -21.17
N ASP A 411 0.05 -15.79 -20.41
CA ASP A 411 -1.28 -15.35 -20.89
C ASP A 411 -1.60 -13.94 -20.39
N LEU A 412 -1.57 -12.97 -21.29
CA LEU A 412 -1.91 -11.56 -20.98
C LEU A 412 -3.33 -11.35 -20.45
N ASN A 413 -4.24 -12.32 -20.69
CA ASN A 413 -5.61 -12.27 -20.17
C ASN A 413 -5.78 -12.92 -18.80
N PHE A 414 -4.70 -13.37 -18.17
CA PHE A 414 -4.77 -14.08 -16.89
C PHE A 414 -5.55 -13.28 -15.84
N SER A 415 -5.26 -12.00 -15.68
CA SER A 415 -5.95 -11.13 -14.73
C SER A 415 -7.45 -11.00 -14.97
N LYS A 416 -7.89 -11.02 -16.23
CA LYS A 416 -9.31 -11.07 -16.57
C LYS A 416 -9.91 -12.42 -16.23
N ASN A 417 -9.23 -13.49 -16.62
CA ASN A 417 -9.65 -14.86 -16.32
C ASN A 417 -9.68 -15.11 -14.81
N TYR A 418 -8.75 -14.52 -14.05
CA TYR A 418 -8.69 -14.61 -12.59
C TYR A 418 -10.00 -14.13 -11.94
N VAL A 419 -10.48 -12.94 -12.32
CA VAL A 419 -11.75 -12.39 -11.81
C VAL A 419 -12.92 -13.35 -12.12
N GLU A 420 -12.97 -13.88 -13.35
CA GLU A 420 -14.02 -14.83 -13.74
C GLU A 420 -13.97 -16.14 -12.91
N GLN A 421 -12.78 -16.62 -12.56
CA GLN A 421 -12.64 -17.83 -11.73
C GLN A 421 -12.98 -17.56 -10.26
N ILE A 422 -12.59 -16.40 -9.71
CA ILE A 422 -12.99 -15.99 -8.35
C ILE A 422 -14.52 -16.00 -8.21
N GLN A 423 -15.26 -15.50 -9.22
CA GLN A 423 -16.72 -15.50 -9.19
C GLN A 423 -17.34 -16.90 -9.17
N LYS A 424 -16.63 -17.91 -9.67
CA LYS A 424 -17.11 -19.31 -9.70
C LYS A 424 -16.82 -20.09 -8.42
N VAL A 425 -15.97 -19.58 -7.54
CA VAL A 425 -15.65 -20.24 -6.26
C VAL A 425 -16.92 -20.45 -5.45
N ASP A 426 -17.13 -21.66 -4.95
CA ASP A 426 -18.26 -22.02 -4.09
C ASP A 426 -17.81 -22.40 -2.67
N ARG A 427 -18.78 -22.62 -1.80
CA ARG A 427 -18.55 -22.91 -0.37
C ARG A 427 -17.89 -24.27 -0.16
N GLU A 428 -18.16 -25.23 -1.03
CA GLU A 428 -17.57 -26.57 -1.01
C GLU A 428 -16.08 -26.52 -1.40
N GLU A 429 -15.71 -25.66 -2.35
CA GLU A 429 -14.33 -25.46 -2.72
C GLU A 429 -13.50 -24.83 -1.58
N ILE A 430 -14.07 -23.88 -0.84
CA ILE A 430 -13.45 -23.32 0.37
C ILE A 430 -13.19 -24.43 1.40
N ARG A 431 -14.19 -25.26 1.69
CA ARG A 431 -14.04 -26.39 2.61
C ARG A 431 -13.01 -27.40 2.11
N ARG A 432 -13.05 -27.72 0.83
CA ARG A 432 -12.13 -28.68 0.21
C ARG A 432 -10.66 -28.23 0.32
N VAL A 433 -10.36 -26.97 0.03
CA VAL A 433 -8.97 -26.48 0.14
C VAL A 433 -8.54 -26.35 1.61
N ALA A 434 -9.42 -25.97 2.52
CA ALA A 434 -9.11 -25.97 3.95
C ALA A 434 -8.77 -27.39 4.46
N ASP A 435 -9.57 -28.40 4.06
CA ASP A 435 -9.32 -29.79 4.41
C ASP A 435 -8.02 -30.33 3.77
N LYS A 436 -7.73 -29.92 2.53
CA LYS A 436 -6.55 -30.36 1.78
C LYS A 436 -5.24 -29.78 2.30
N TYR A 437 -5.18 -28.54 2.75
CA TYR A 437 -3.91 -27.85 3.04
C TYR A 437 -3.66 -27.59 4.52
N PHE A 438 -4.68 -27.44 5.37
CA PHE A 438 -4.49 -27.03 6.77
C PHE A 438 -4.27 -28.21 7.73
N HIS A 439 -3.43 -29.15 7.34
CA HIS A 439 -3.03 -30.27 8.21
C HIS A 439 -1.90 -29.85 9.16
N ARG A 440 -1.90 -30.44 10.38
CA ARG A 440 -0.84 -30.18 11.36
C ARG A 440 0.54 -30.53 10.83
N ASP A 441 0.66 -31.58 10.03
CA ASP A 441 1.93 -31.97 9.44
C ASP A 441 2.46 -30.98 8.40
N ASN A 442 1.59 -30.19 7.80
CA ASN A 442 1.91 -29.11 6.85
C ASN A 442 2.14 -27.74 7.53
N LEU A 443 1.99 -27.67 8.87
CA LEU A 443 2.07 -26.43 9.63
C LEU A 443 3.52 -26.03 9.91
N THR A 444 3.85 -24.79 9.60
CA THR A 444 5.09 -24.12 10.04
C THR A 444 4.74 -22.96 10.95
N ILE A 445 5.39 -22.85 12.10
CA ILE A 445 5.23 -21.75 13.07
C ILE A 445 6.58 -21.10 13.32
N THR A 446 6.65 -19.79 13.17
CA THR A 446 7.83 -19.02 13.57
C THR A 446 7.44 -17.87 14.49
N LEU A 447 8.28 -17.63 15.50
CA LEU A 447 8.03 -16.59 16.49
C LEU A 447 9.31 -15.83 16.79
N LEU A 448 9.14 -14.51 16.99
CA LEU A 448 10.09 -13.69 17.71
C LEU A 448 9.52 -13.38 19.09
N GLN A 449 10.32 -13.64 20.11
CA GLN A 449 9.94 -13.41 21.51
C GLN A 449 10.78 -12.26 22.07
N PRO A 450 10.23 -11.44 22.97
CA PRO A 450 10.99 -10.36 23.59
C PRO A 450 12.27 -10.86 24.26
N VAL A 451 13.42 -10.34 23.84
CA VAL A 451 14.53 -10.10 24.76
C VAL A 451 14.15 -8.80 25.44
N VAL A 452 14.18 -8.76 26.77
CA VAL A 452 13.75 -7.58 27.50
C VAL A 452 14.50 -6.34 27.00
N GLU A 453 13.82 -5.53 26.18
CA GLU A 453 14.05 -4.16 25.67
C GLU A 453 14.64 -3.89 24.26
N LYS A 454 13.85 -3.25 23.45
CA LYS A 454 13.78 -2.07 22.52
C LYS A 454 14.32 -2.18 21.07
N VAL A 455 13.71 -1.67 20.06
CA VAL A 455 12.96 -0.66 19.31
C VAL A 455 13.36 -0.35 17.83
N ALA A 456 12.59 -0.23 16.79
CA ALA A 456 12.02 0.71 15.82
C ALA A 456 12.30 0.93 14.28
N ALA A 457 11.54 1.40 13.41
CA ALA A 457 10.75 1.97 12.30
C ALA A 457 11.28 2.69 11.02
N LYS A 458 10.61 2.74 9.86
CA LYS A 458 9.89 3.79 9.08
C LYS A 458 10.03 3.88 7.51
N PRO A 459 9.52 4.92 6.77
CA PRO A 459 8.51 4.93 5.70
C PRO A 459 8.77 5.71 4.37
N GLU A 460 7.73 5.96 3.49
CA GLU A 460 7.28 7.12 2.67
C GLU A 460 7.46 7.16 1.12
N ILE A 461 6.89 8.02 0.28
CA ILE A 461 5.78 8.90 -0.18
C ILE A 461 5.92 9.31 -1.67
N SER A 462 4.84 9.84 -2.43
CA SER A 462 4.85 11.01 -3.25
C SER A 462 3.78 11.35 -4.30
N LEU A 463 3.84 12.44 -5.09
CA LEU A 463 2.78 13.31 -5.63
C LEU A 463 2.77 13.58 -7.14
N LYS A 464 1.60 13.97 -7.74
CA LYS A 464 1.41 14.68 -9.04
C LYS A 464 0.18 15.60 -9.11
N LYS A 465 0.14 16.53 -10.09
CA LYS A 465 -0.79 17.66 -10.30
C LYS A 465 -2.19 17.27 -10.79
N PRO A 466 -3.25 18.06 -10.48
CA PRO A 466 -4.66 17.72 -10.63
C PRO A 466 -5.39 18.43 -11.78
N PRO A 467 -6.44 17.80 -12.36
CA PRO A 467 -7.49 18.44 -13.16
C PRO A 467 -8.56 19.13 -12.31
N LEU A 468 -9.50 19.84 -12.98
CA LEU A 468 -10.50 20.74 -12.37
C LEU A 468 -11.30 20.06 -11.25
N ILE A 469 -11.36 20.75 -10.09
CA ILE A 469 -12.17 20.36 -8.95
C ILE A 469 -13.32 21.36 -8.83
N ASN A 470 -14.56 20.85 -8.78
CA ASN A 470 -15.75 21.67 -8.53
C ASN A 470 -15.95 21.84 -7.03
N LYS A 471 -16.05 23.09 -6.57
CA LYS A 471 -16.31 23.42 -5.16
C LYS A 471 -17.76 23.88 -4.99
N TYR A 472 -18.42 23.34 -3.97
CA TYR A 472 -19.78 23.73 -3.54
C TYR A 472 -19.78 24.02 -2.04
N GLU A 473 -20.61 24.96 -1.64
CA GLU A 473 -20.91 25.24 -0.23
C GLU A 473 -22.37 24.86 0.02
N LEU A 474 -22.60 23.88 0.90
CA LEU A 474 -23.92 23.36 1.20
C LEU A 474 -24.61 24.23 2.27
N LEU A 475 -25.96 24.14 2.36
CA LEU A 475 -26.76 24.97 3.24
C LEU A 475 -26.40 24.87 4.74
N ASN A 476 -25.87 23.71 5.16
CA ASN A 476 -25.41 23.49 6.54
C ASN A 476 -23.96 23.96 6.80
N GLY A 477 -23.36 24.68 5.86
CA GLY A 477 -21.98 25.19 5.98
C GLY A 477 -20.86 24.19 5.65
N MET A 478 -21.20 22.99 5.19
CA MET A 478 -20.22 22.01 4.72
C MET A 478 -19.66 22.42 3.35
N THR A 479 -18.35 22.31 3.18
CA THR A 479 -17.71 22.46 1.87
C THR A 479 -17.62 21.11 1.18
N LEU A 480 -18.09 21.04 -0.08
CA LEU A 480 -17.98 19.85 -0.92
C LEU A 480 -17.04 20.12 -2.09
N LEU A 481 -16.10 19.22 -2.32
CA LEU A 481 -15.22 19.20 -3.48
C LEU A 481 -15.55 17.96 -4.32
N VAL A 482 -15.87 18.13 -5.59
CA VAL A 482 -16.15 17.01 -6.49
C VAL A 482 -15.22 17.06 -7.69
N ARG A 483 -14.59 15.91 -7.95
CA ARG A 483 -13.85 15.67 -9.18
C ARG A 483 -14.37 14.42 -9.85
N GLU A 484 -14.96 14.59 -11.01
CA GLU A 484 -15.43 13.48 -11.86
C GLU A 484 -14.24 12.79 -12.52
N ASN A 485 -14.19 11.46 -12.41
CA ASN A 485 -13.22 10.63 -13.12
C ASN A 485 -13.87 9.30 -13.50
N HIS A 486 -14.12 9.11 -14.79
CA HIS A 486 -14.83 7.96 -15.35
C HIS A 486 -13.89 6.86 -15.86
N THR A 487 -12.59 6.90 -15.49
CA THR A 487 -11.59 5.92 -15.96
C THR A 487 -11.77 4.54 -15.32
N LEU A 488 -12.25 4.50 -14.07
CA LEU A 488 -12.58 3.27 -13.34
C LEU A 488 -13.94 3.42 -12.66
N PRO A 489 -14.70 2.33 -12.47
CA PRO A 489 -15.99 2.37 -11.79
C PRO A 489 -15.83 2.46 -10.25
N THR A 490 -15.02 3.38 -9.78
CA THR A 490 -14.71 3.53 -8.34
C THR A 490 -15.09 4.92 -7.85
N VAL A 491 -15.43 5.02 -6.56
CA VAL A 491 -15.72 6.29 -5.89
C VAL A 491 -14.99 6.33 -4.56
N PHE A 492 -14.22 7.39 -4.37
CA PHE A 492 -13.54 7.73 -3.13
C PHE A 492 -14.18 8.96 -2.50
N MET A 493 -14.52 8.86 -1.22
CA MET A 493 -15.10 9.94 -0.41
C MET A 493 -14.21 10.20 0.80
N GLN A 494 -13.83 11.45 1.05
CA GLN A 494 -12.99 11.80 2.19
C GLN A 494 -13.53 13.03 2.92
N ALA A 495 -13.99 12.83 4.15
CA ALA A 495 -14.36 13.89 5.07
C ALA A 495 -13.14 14.33 5.87
N VAL A 496 -12.85 15.62 5.86
CA VAL A 496 -11.71 16.27 6.54
C VAL A 496 -12.25 17.34 7.48
N PHE A 497 -11.77 17.34 8.72
CA PHE A 497 -12.11 18.33 9.76
C PHE A 497 -10.85 19.03 10.26
N LYS A 498 -10.92 20.33 10.56
CA LYS A 498 -9.83 21.03 11.24
C LYS A 498 -9.76 20.62 12.71
N GLY A 499 -8.55 20.50 13.24
CA GLY A 499 -8.27 20.06 14.61
C GLY A 499 -6.96 19.30 14.67
N GLY A 500 -7.02 18.03 15.09
CA GLY A 500 -5.82 17.18 15.20
C GLY A 500 -4.96 17.58 16.40
N LEU A 501 -3.67 17.23 16.35
CA LEU A 501 -2.70 17.50 17.41
C LEU A 501 -2.66 18.98 17.83
N ARG A 502 -2.90 19.89 16.88
CA ARG A 502 -2.94 21.35 17.10
C ARG A 502 -3.98 21.77 18.11
N SER A 503 -5.06 20.99 18.28
CA SER A 503 -6.12 21.26 19.27
C SER A 503 -5.86 20.65 20.65
N GLU A 504 -4.70 20.02 20.84
CA GLU A 504 -4.35 19.29 22.05
C GLU A 504 -3.31 20.02 22.90
N ASN A 505 -3.23 19.61 24.16
CA ASN A 505 -2.25 20.08 25.12
C ASN A 505 -1.77 18.87 25.99
N GLU A 506 -0.88 19.12 26.92
CA GLU A 506 -0.28 18.07 27.75
C GLU A 506 -1.30 17.19 28.51
N LYS A 507 -2.49 17.75 28.85
CA LYS A 507 -3.51 17.01 29.60
C LYS A 507 -4.35 16.08 28.74
N ASN A 508 -4.58 16.45 27.48
CA ASN A 508 -5.49 15.76 26.56
C ASN A 508 -4.80 15.23 25.28
N ASN A 509 -3.46 15.18 25.27
CA ASN A 509 -2.72 14.67 24.12
C ASN A 509 -3.15 13.23 23.75
N GLY A 510 -3.47 13.02 22.49
CA GLY A 510 -4.02 11.77 21.94
C GLY A 510 -5.55 11.73 21.91
N LEU A 511 -6.25 12.81 22.33
CA LEU A 511 -7.70 12.85 22.35
C LEU A 511 -8.31 12.78 20.94
N CYS A 512 -7.74 13.47 19.98
CA CYS A 512 -8.15 13.42 18.57
C CYS A 512 -7.98 12.00 18.01
N GLU A 513 -6.81 11.43 18.22
CA GLU A 513 -6.47 10.08 17.78
C GLU A 513 -7.42 9.04 18.38
N PHE A 514 -7.70 9.13 19.66
CA PHE A 514 -8.62 8.23 20.33
C PHE A 514 -10.05 8.42 19.83
N THR A 515 -10.51 9.66 19.69
CA THR A 515 -11.88 9.97 19.21
C THR A 515 -12.11 9.40 17.81
N ARG A 516 -11.16 9.62 16.86
CA ARG A 516 -11.32 9.10 15.51
C ARG A 516 -11.38 7.58 15.44
N ARG A 517 -10.62 6.87 16.28
CA ARG A 517 -10.65 5.40 16.35
C ARG A 517 -12.00 4.89 16.82
N MET A 518 -12.64 5.66 17.68
CA MET A 518 -13.96 5.32 18.20
C MET A 518 -15.10 5.51 17.20
N LEU A 519 -14.93 6.30 16.12
CA LEU A 519 -15.99 6.49 15.11
C LEU A 519 -16.52 5.18 14.54
N LEU A 520 -15.64 4.20 14.34
CA LEU A 520 -15.98 2.91 13.74
C LEU A 520 -16.34 1.83 14.79
N LYS A 521 -16.53 2.22 16.05
CA LYS A 521 -16.81 1.28 17.16
C LYS A 521 -18.30 1.15 17.49
N GLY A 522 -19.15 1.86 16.77
CA GLY A 522 -20.60 1.78 16.85
C GLY A 522 -21.27 3.13 16.68
N THR A 523 -22.41 3.11 16.02
CA THR A 523 -23.31 4.26 15.82
C THR A 523 -24.64 4.02 16.55
N LYS A 524 -25.56 4.95 16.44
CA LYS A 524 -26.94 4.76 16.96
C LYS A 524 -27.70 3.66 16.24
N THR A 525 -27.31 3.34 15.00
CA THR A 525 -28.04 2.40 14.13
C THR A 525 -27.27 1.11 13.86
N LYS A 526 -25.96 1.11 14.07
CA LYS A 526 -25.08 -0.02 13.71
C LYS A 526 -24.03 -0.28 14.78
N THR A 527 -23.84 -1.54 15.10
CA THR A 527 -22.69 -1.99 15.88
C THR A 527 -21.39 -1.86 15.07
N ARG A 528 -20.25 -1.93 15.73
CA ARG A 528 -18.91 -2.01 15.10
C ARG A 528 -18.87 -3.11 14.01
N GLN A 529 -19.45 -4.24 14.30
CA GLN A 529 -19.45 -5.42 13.44
C GLN A 529 -20.30 -5.19 12.18
N GLU A 530 -21.49 -4.61 12.35
CA GLU A 530 -22.38 -4.27 11.23
C GLU A 530 -21.78 -3.20 10.32
N ILE A 531 -21.06 -2.20 10.88
CA ILE A 531 -20.32 -1.21 10.07
C ILE A 531 -19.27 -1.91 9.20
N ALA A 532 -18.43 -2.76 9.81
CA ALA A 532 -17.38 -3.47 9.10
C ALA A 532 -17.95 -4.41 8.04
N GLN A 533 -18.94 -5.22 8.42
CA GLN A 533 -19.57 -6.18 7.53
C GLN A 533 -20.26 -5.50 6.33
N LYS A 534 -20.97 -4.38 6.58
CA LYS A 534 -21.69 -3.67 5.52
C LYS A 534 -20.72 -3.07 4.48
N ILE A 535 -19.63 -2.41 4.89
CA ILE A 535 -18.67 -1.84 3.95
C ILE A 535 -17.85 -2.93 3.22
N GLU A 536 -17.44 -3.98 3.93
CA GLU A 536 -16.68 -5.07 3.35
C GLU A 536 -17.52 -5.95 2.41
N SER A 537 -18.84 -6.06 2.64
CA SER A 537 -19.76 -6.77 1.71
C SER A 537 -19.88 -6.09 0.35
N LEU A 538 -19.49 -4.81 0.24
CA LEU A 538 -19.42 -4.06 -1.01
C LEU A 538 -18.03 -4.18 -1.68
N GLY A 539 -17.10 -4.95 -1.10
CA GLY A 539 -15.67 -4.90 -1.49
C GLY A 539 -15.01 -3.54 -1.20
N GLY A 540 -15.67 -2.70 -0.42
CA GLY A 540 -15.21 -1.35 -0.09
C GLY A 540 -14.37 -1.27 1.17
N THR A 541 -13.84 -0.09 1.45
CA THR A 541 -13.08 0.19 2.68
C THR A 541 -13.58 1.45 3.37
N ILE A 542 -13.49 1.47 4.70
CA ILE A 542 -13.69 2.66 5.52
C ILE A 542 -12.52 2.84 6.48
N ASN A 543 -11.91 4.02 6.46
CA ASN A 543 -10.75 4.33 7.29
C ASN A 543 -10.92 5.66 8.00
N THR A 544 -10.25 5.82 9.15
CA THR A 544 -10.14 7.08 9.85
C THR A 544 -8.68 7.47 10.02
N TYR A 545 -8.35 8.75 9.93
CA TYR A 545 -7.00 9.26 10.14
C TYR A 545 -7.00 10.44 11.11
N GLY A 546 -5.89 10.63 11.80
CA GLY A 546 -5.60 11.80 12.63
C GLY A 546 -4.24 12.37 12.27
N GLY A 547 -4.19 13.68 12.03
CA GLY A 547 -2.99 14.43 11.65
C GLY A 547 -2.63 15.51 12.66
N ASN A 548 -1.65 16.32 12.31
CA ASN A 548 -1.24 17.44 13.14
C ASN A 548 -2.28 18.58 13.12
N ASN A 549 -2.90 18.83 11.96
CA ASN A 549 -3.79 19.98 11.72
C ASN A 549 -5.22 19.57 11.37
N SER A 550 -5.46 18.30 11.07
CA SER A 550 -6.74 17.78 10.62
C SER A 550 -6.91 16.32 11.00
N PHE A 551 -8.13 15.87 10.94
CA PHE A 551 -8.51 14.47 11.10
C PHE A 551 -9.69 14.18 10.17
N GLY A 552 -10.02 12.90 9.99
CA GLY A 552 -11.11 12.59 9.08
C GLY A 552 -11.44 11.12 8.95
N CYS A 553 -12.36 10.87 8.01
CA CYS A 553 -12.83 9.56 7.64
C CYS A 553 -12.91 9.45 6.12
N SER A 554 -12.52 8.32 5.55
CA SER A 554 -12.63 8.05 4.12
C SER A 554 -13.37 6.76 3.85
N VAL A 555 -14.07 6.71 2.72
CA VAL A 555 -14.75 5.52 2.19
C VAL A 555 -14.35 5.35 0.73
N SER A 556 -13.99 4.15 0.36
CA SER A 556 -13.76 3.73 -1.04
C SER A 556 -14.70 2.60 -1.39
N VAL A 557 -15.44 2.74 -2.49
CA VAL A 557 -16.42 1.75 -2.96
C VAL A 557 -16.46 1.73 -4.49
N LEU A 558 -17.09 0.70 -5.06
CA LEU A 558 -17.47 0.72 -6.46
C LEU A 558 -18.59 1.75 -6.71
N LYS A 559 -18.72 2.24 -7.94
CA LYS A 559 -19.72 3.24 -8.36
C LYS A 559 -21.14 2.83 -8.00
N GLU A 560 -21.50 1.58 -8.21
CA GLU A 560 -22.84 1.02 -7.92
C GLU A 560 -23.19 1.06 -6.44
N ASP A 561 -22.19 1.05 -5.57
CA ASP A 561 -22.34 1.04 -4.11
C ASP A 561 -22.18 2.46 -3.48
N PHE A 562 -22.10 3.51 -4.31
CA PHE A 562 -21.90 4.90 -3.83
C PHE A 562 -22.89 5.29 -2.74
N ASP A 563 -24.18 5.00 -2.92
CA ASP A 563 -25.23 5.39 -1.97
C ASP A 563 -25.07 4.70 -0.62
N THR A 564 -24.72 3.42 -0.62
CA THR A 564 -24.45 2.66 0.61
C THR A 564 -23.17 3.14 1.30
N GLY A 565 -22.11 3.41 0.53
CA GLY A 565 -20.87 3.98 1.06
C GLY A 565 -21.09 5.36 1.70
N LEU A 566 -21.89 6.20 1.07
CA LEU A 566 -22.28 7.51 1.59
C LEU A 566 -23.13 7.40 2.88
N GLU A 567 -24.11 6.48 2.91
CA GLU A 567 -24.90 6.21 4.11
C GLU A 567 -24.01 5.86 5.31
N ILE A 568 -23.04 4.96 5.10
CA ILE A 568 -22.12 4.50 6.15
C ILE A 568 -21.24 5.68 6.60
N LEU A 569 -20.68 6.44 5.66
CA LEU A 569 -19.85 7.63 5.96
C LEU A 569 -20.63 8.64 6.81
N ALA A 570 -21.84 8.97 6.40
CA ALA A 570 -22.70 9.92 7.11
C ALA A 570 -23.07 9.40 8.52
N ASP A 571 -23.39 8.11 8.64
CA ASP A 571 -23.78 7.51 9.94
C ASP A 571 -22.61 7.53 10.94
N VAL A 572 -21.39 7.14 10.53
CA VAL A 572 -20.23 7.17 11.44
C VAL A 572 -19.82 8.60 11.82
N ILE A 573 -20.00 9.57 10.93
CA ILE A 573 -19.70 10.96 11.22
C ILE A 573 -20.73 11.58 12.18
N MET A 574 -22.02 11.31 12.00
CA MET A 574 -23.08 12.00 12.72
C MET A 574 -23.60 11.26 13.97
N ASN A 575 -23.43 9.94 14.03
CA ASN A 575 -24.15 9.08 14.97
C ASN A 575 -23.27 8.19 15.85
N SER A 576 -21.96 8.42 15.92
CA SER A 576 -21.07 7.62 16.79
C SER A 576 -21.47 7.68 18.25
N THR A 577 -21.43 6.52 18.95
CA THR A 577 -21.97 6.35 20.32
C THR A 577 -20.93 6.19 21.41
N PHE A 578 -19.69 5.92 21.06
CA PHE A 578 -18.57 5.75 21.99
C PHE A 578 -18.88 4.72 23.12
N PRO A 579 -19.11 3.42 22.79
CA PRO A 579 -19.41 2.40 23.79
C PRO A 579 -18.25 2.25 24.80
N SER A 580 -18.56 2.17 26.10
CA SER A 580 -17.54 2.15 27.14
C SER A 580 -16.60 0.94 27.05
N GLU A 581 -17.12 -0.21 26.68
CA GLU A 581 -16.34 -1.43 26.47
C GLU A 581 -15.32 -1.28 25.34
N GLU A 582 -15.74 -0.66 24.21
CA GLU A 582 -14.87 -0.38 23.08
C GLU A 582 -13.79 0.66 23.42
N ILE A 583 -14.10 1.65 24.27
CA ILE A 583 -13.12 2.62 24.77
C ILE A 583 -12.00 1.91 25.52
N GLU A 584 -12.33 1.01 26.45
CA GLU A 584 -11.30 0.32 27.23
C GLU A 584 -10.49 -0.69 26.38
N ARG A 585 -11.13 -1.29 25.37
CA ARG A 585 -10.42 -2.13 24.38
C ARG A 585 -9.45 -1.30 23.55
N GLU A 586 -9.90 -0.19 22.99
CA GLU A 586 -9.07 0.68 22.16
C GLU A 586 -7.96 1.36 22.96
N ARG A 587 -8.22 1.73 24.23
CA ARG A 587 -7.19 2.24 25.16
C ARG A 587 -6.02 1.27 25.31
N ARG A 588 -6.28 -0.01 25.52
CA ARG A 588 -5.23 -1.03 25.61
C ARG A 588 -4.40 -1.11 24.33
N ILE A 589 -5.08 -1.06 23.18
CA ILE A 589 -4.41 -1.09 21.87
C ILE A 589 -3.52 0.14 21.68
N ILE A 590 -4.02 1.33 22.01
CA ILE A 590 -3.24 2.58 21.93
C ILE A 590 -2.02 2.52 22.85
N LEU A 591 -2.17 2.04 24.08
CA LEU A 591 -1.05 1.91 25.01
C LEU A 591 0.01 0.91 24.52
N ALA A 592 -0.41 -0.22 23.91
CA ALA A 592 0.51 -1.16 23.30
C ALA A 592 1.27 -0.53 22.11
N GLN A 593 0.57 0.24 21.27
CA GLN A 593 1.21 0.95 20.15
C GLN A 593 2.16 2.06 20.59
N ILE A 594 1.87 2.76 21.69
CA ILE A 594 2.81 3.74 22.29
C ILE A 594 4.10 3.04 22.69
N LYS A 595 4.01 1.87 23.34
CA LYS A 595 5.20 1.06 23.67
C LYS A 595 5.97 0.68 22.38
N ALA A 596 5.28 0.14 21.37
CA ALA A 596 5.90 -0.25 20.12
C ALA A 596 6.60 0.92 19.41
N GLN A 597 6.04 2.15 19.47
CA GLN A 597 6.68 3.34 18.91
C GLN A 597 7.94 3.80 19.67
N GLU A 598 8.04 3.54 20.96
CA GLU A 598 9.27 3.82 21.72
C GLU A 598 10.42 2.87 21.35
N ASP A 599 10.09 1.78 20.68
CA ASP A 599 11.01 0.78 20.19
C ASP A 599 11.63 1.16 18.82
N ASP A 600 11.15 2.17 18.15
CA ASP A 600 11.56 2.69 16.85
C ASP A 600 12.65 3.76 16.94
N ILE A 601 13.85 3.51 16.37
CA ILE A 601 14.94 4.50 16.40
C ILE A 601 14.53 5.79 15.69
N PHE A 602 13.80 5.71 14.55
CA PHE A 602 13.34 6.88 13.84
C PHE A 602 12.23 7.60 14.61
N ASN A 603 11.21 6.87 15.09
CA ASN A 603 10.12 7.46 15.89
C ASN A 603 10.64 8.02 17.22
N ALA A 604 11.56 7.32 17.89
CA ALA A 604 12.17 7.79 19.12
C ALA A 604 13.01 9.05 18.88
N THR A 605 13.81 9.09 17.80
CA THR A 605 14.62 10.26 17.44
C THR A 605 13.72 11.41 16.97
N PHE A 606 12.69 11.14 16.16
CA PHE A 606 11.76 12.18 15.71
C PHE A 606 10.92 12.76 16.86
N LYS A 607 10.55 11.93 17.84
CA LYS A 607 9.93 12.40 19.08
C LYS A 607 10.86 13.33 19.82
N LEU A 608 12.12 12.91 20.08
CA LEU A 608 13.15 13.70 20.74
C LEU A 608 13.39 15.00 19.99
N PHE A 609 13.49 14.95 18.66
CA PHE A 609 13.65 16.12 17.80
C PHE A 609 12.49 17.12 17.97
N LYS A 610 11.23 16.66 17.92
CA LYS A 610 10.07 17.53 18.09
C LYS A 610 10.03 18.17 19.48
N GLU A 611 10.30 17.41 20.52
CA GLU A 611 10.36 17.90 21.90
C GLU A 611 11.50 18.91 22.11
N THR A 612 12.59 18.79 21.33
CA THR A 612 13.74 19.70 21.38
C THR A 612 13.49 20.97 20.57
N LEU A 613 12.87 20.86 19.39
CA LEU A 613 12.60 22.01 18.51
C LEU A 613 11.41 22.84 19.03
N PHE A 614 10.31 22.20 19.41
CA PHE A 614 9.09 22.86 19.87
C PHE A 614 9.00 22.81 21.41
N ILE A 615 9.05 23.97 22.06
CA ILE A 615 8.93 24.04 23.53
C ILE A 615 7.47 24.33 23.94
N HIS A 616 6.78 25.16 23.18
CA HIS A 616 5.45 25.65 23.51
C HIS A 616 4.35 25.11 22.58
N HIS A 617 4.68 24.96 21.30
CA HIS A 617 3.73 24.55 20.29
C HIS A 617 3.31 23.07 20.44
N PRO A 618 2.02 22.71 20.22
CA PRO A 618 1.53 21.31 20.32
C PRO A 618 2.26 20.31 19.43
N PHE A 619 2.95 20.73 18.38
CA PHE A 619 3.76 19.83 17.52
C PHE A 619 4.86 19.08 18.28
N ARG A 620 5.21 19.52 19.51
CA ARG A 620 6.09 18.77 20.42
C ARG A 620 5.52 17.39 20.84
N PHE A 621 4.20 17.23 20.82
CA PHE A 621 3.56 16.02 21.26
C PHE A 621 3.51 14.94 20.17
N GLN A 622 3.27 13.68 20.60
CA GLN A 622 2.97 12.59 19.69
C GLN A 622 1.46 12.56 19.36
N ARG A 623 1.10 12.30 18.12
CA ARG A 623 -0.31 12.20 17.70
C ARG A 623 -1.07 11.11 18.43
N ILE A 624 -0.41 9.98 18.71
CA ILE A 624 -1.01 8.85 19.43
C ILE A 624 -1.24 9.14 20.92
N GLY A 625 -0.66 10.22 21.42
CA GLY A 625 -0.70 10.57 22.83
C GLY A 625 0.50 10.03 23.63
N SER A 626 0.46 10.22 24.92
CA SER A 626 1.36 9.61 25.89
C SER A 626 0.62 8.57 26.73
N ALA A 627 1.34 7.62 27.33
CA ALA A 627 0.73 6.63 28.22
C ALA A 627 -0.07 7.29 29.36
N GLN A 628 0.44 8.42 29.89
CA GLN A 628 -0.24 9.17 30.94
C GLN A 628 -1.53 9.85 30.48
N SER A 629 -1.51 10.51 29.30
CA SER A 629 -2.69 11.21 28.79
C SER A 629 -3.77 10.22 28.36
N ILE A 630 -3.40 9.16 27.66
CA ILE A 630 -4.34 8.10 27.20
C ILE A 630 -5.02 7.40 28.38
N ALA A 631 -4.29 7.15 29.49
CA ALA A 631 -4.88 6.57 30.69
C ALA A 631 -5.93 7.47 31.36
N ARG A 632 -5.85 8.79 31.19
CA ARG A 632 -6.74 9.79 31.81
C ARG A 632 -7.96 10.17 30.97
N ILE A 633 -7.89 10.04 29.64
CA ILE A 633 -8.99 10.41 28.75
C ILE A 633 -10.22 9.58 29.07
N THR A 634 -11.32 10.27 29.37
CA THR A 634 -12.61 9.66 29.70
C THR A 634 -13.55 9.62 28.51
N ARG A 635 -14.63 8.83 28.62
CA ARG A 635 -15.72 8.85 27.62
C ARG A 635 -16.31 10.25 27.43
N ALA A 636 -16.44 11.02 28.51
CA ALA A 636 -16.97 12.38 28.43
C ALA A 636 -16.07 13.31 27.60
N ASP A 637 -14.74 13.15 27.71
CA ASP A 637 -13.78 13.93 26.92
C ASP A 637 -13.90 13.58 25.42
N LEU A 638 -14.03 12.29 25.09
CA LEU A 638 -14.24 11.83 23.70
C LEU A 638 -15.53 12.40 23.09
N ILE A 639 -16.64 12.30 23.82
CA ILE A 639 -17.93 12.84 23.40
C ILE A 639 -17.88 14.37 23.26
N LYS A 640 -17.20 15.05 24.19
CA LYS A 640 -17.03 16.50 24.10
C LYS A 640 -16.27 16.89 22.84
N TYR A 641 -15.12 16.26 22.57
CA TYR A 641 -14.32 16.50 21.37
C TYR A 641 -15.12 16.23 20.09
N TYR A 642 -15.84 15.12 20.07
CA TYR A 642 -16.71 14.76 18.95
C TYR A 642 -17.78 15.83 18.70
N ASN A 643 -18.50 16.28 19.72
CA ASN A 643 -19.53 17.28 19.58
C ASN A 643 -19.01 18.68 19.18
N GLU A 644 -17.77 19.01 19.54
CA GLU A 644 -17.14 20.29 19.24
C GLU A 644 -16.54 20.34 17.83
N PHE A 645 -15.98 19.25 17.33
CA PHE A 645 -15.19 19.25 16.10
C PHE A 645 -15.84 18.53 14.92
N TYR A 646 -16.70 17.52 15.16
CA TYR A 646 -17.44 16.83 14.09
C TYR A 646 -18.74 17.58 13.81
N VAL A 647 -18.62 18.67 13.09
CA VAL A 647 -19.73 19.57 12.70
C VAL A 647 -19.59 19.97 11.23
N PRO A 648 -20.70 20.22 10.51
CA PRO A 648 -20.65 20.43 9.06
C PRO A 648 -19.85 21.69 8.68
N ASN A 649 -19.94 22.77 9.44
CA ASN A 649 -19.18 24.01 9.22
C ASN A 649 -17.67 23.88 9.54
N ASN A 650 -17.22 22.72 10.00
CA ASN A 650 -15.80 22.32 10.13
C ASN A 650 -15.39 21.28 9.10
N MET A 651 -16.32 20.82 8.24
CA MET A 651 -16.08 19.69 7.34
C MET A 651 -15.85 20.13 5.89
N VAL A 652 -14.80 19.60 5.30
CA VAL A 652 -14.62 19.55 3.84
C VAL A 652 -14.78 18.10 3.42
N LEU A 653 -15.75 17.81 2.55
CA LEU A 653 -15.93 16.49 1.96
C LEU A 653 -15.44 16.52 0.50
N ALA A 654 -14.47 15.68 0.19
CA ALA A 654 -14.01 15.46 -1.17
C ALA A 654 -14.61 14.17 -1.72
N VAL A 655 -15.15 14.22 -2.94
CA VAL A 655 -15.65 13.05 -3.69
C VAL A 655 -14.92 13.00 -5.02
N TYR A 656 -14.28 11.87 -5.28
CA TYR A 656 -13.52 11.61 -6.50
C TYR A 656 -13.93 10.25 -7.08
N GLY A 657 -14.09 10.17 -8.39
CA GLY A 657 -14.36 8.92 -9.10
C GLY A 657 -15.46 9.00 -10.15
N ASP A 658 -16.02 7.85 -10.49
CA ASP A 658 -17.06 7.73 -11.53
C ASP A 658 -18.44 8.19 -11.00
N VAL A 659 -18.57 9.49 -10.84
CA VAL A 659 -19.75 10.17 -10.34
C VAL A 659 -20.07 11.37 -11.23
N LYS A 660 -21.31 11.86 -11.15
CA LYS A 660 -21.72 13.17 -11.69
C LYS A 660 -21.88 14.16 -10.56
N ALA A 661 -21.20 15.30 -10.64
CA ALA A 661 -21.17 16.30 -9.58
C ALA A 661 -22.57 16.76 -9.16
N SER A 662 -23.49 16.95 -10.10
CA SER A 662 -24.87 17.37 -9.80
C SER A 662 -25.68 16.32 -9.00
N GLU A 663 -25.40 15.02 -9.21
CA GLU A 663 -26.02 13.92 -8.46
C GLU A 663 -25.40 13.82 -7.07
N VAL A 664 -24.07 13.99 -6.97
CA VAL A 664 -23.34 13.99 -5.71
C VAL A 664 -23.84 15.08 -4.78
N VAL A 665 -23.96 16.33 -5.26
CA VAL A 665 -24.48 17.46 -4.47
C VAL A 665 -25.84 17.11 -3.85
N LYS A 666 -26.79 16.65 -4.67
CA LYS A 666 -28.15 16.33 -4.22
C LYS A 666 -28.18 15.20 -3.17
N LYS A 667 -27.39 14.15 -3.39
CA LYS A 667 -27.32 13.00 -2.46
C LYS A 667 -26.68 13.39 -1.13
N LEU A 668 -25.66 14.23 -1.16
CA LEU A 668 -24.99 14.73 0.04
C LEU A 668 -25.86 15.68 0.84
N GLU A 669 -26.59 16.59 0.19
CA GLU A 669 -27.59 17.44 0.86
C GLU A 669 -28.64 16.60 1.60
N GLN A 670 -29.07 15.51 1.01
CA GLN A 670 -30.02 14.58 1.63
C GLN A 670 -29.37 13.80 2.80
N ALA A 671 -28.17 13.20 2.59
CA ALA A 671 -27.49 12.38 3.59
C ALA A 671 -27.09 13.18 4.85
N PHE A 672 -26.67 14.44 4.67
CA PHE A 672 -26.26 15.35 5.76
C PHE A 672 -27.29 16.41 6.13
N SER A 673 -28.57 16.22 5.76
CA SER A 673 -29.64 17.17 6.05
C SER A 673 -29.86 17.46 7.53
N ASN A 674 -29.62 16.49 8.40
CA ASN A 674 -29.73 16.60 9.86
C ASN A 674 -28.40 16.92 10.55
N PHE A 675 -27.34 17.23 9.79
CA PHE A 675 -26.04 17.59 10.34
C PHE A 675 -26.00 19.09 10.59
N GLU A 676 -26.27 19.49 11.85
CA GLU A 676 -26.43 20.88 12.23
C GLU A 676 -25.11 21.59 12.52
N PRO A 677 -24.88 22.81 12.00
CA PRO A 677 -23.71 23.62 12.32
C PRO A 677 -23.69 24.04 13.79
N ARG A 678 -22.50 24.11 14.36
CA ARG A 678 -22.26 24.58 15.75
C ARG A 678 -21.07 25.52 15.79
N PRO A 679 -21.00 26.42 16.80
CA PRO A 679 -19.81 27.22 17.01
C PRO A 679 -18.56 26.35 17.20
N LEU A 680 -17.52 26.67 16.46
CA LEU A 680 -16.25 25.97 16.60
C LEU A 680 -15.49 26.52 17.82
N PRO A 681 -14.80 25.63 18.58
CA PRO A 681 -13.95 26.10 19.67
C PRO A 681 -12.76 26.91 19.10
N LEU A 682 -12.43 28.00 19.81
CA LEU A 682 -11.25 28.78 19.48
C LEU A 682 -10.00 27.98 19.90
N ILE A 683 -9.28 27.48 18.91
CA ILE A 683 -8.00 26.80 19.15
C ILE A 683 -6.93 27.88 19.38
N GLN A 684 -6.53 28.06 20.63
CA GLN A 684 -5.40 28.92 20.97
C GLN A 684 -4.11 28.10 20.94
N VAL A 685 -3.30 28.33 19.92
CA VAL A 685 -2.00 27.67 19.80
C VAL A 685 -0.92 28.61 20.30
N PRO A 686 -0.11 28.19 21.31
CA PRO A 686 1.03 28.98 21.73
C PRO A 686 2.02 29.16 20.58
N GLN A 687 2.45 30.39 20.35
CA GLN A 687 3.48 30.65 19.34
C GLN A 687 4.81 30.07 19.79
N GLU A 688 5.45 29.32 18.91
CA GLU A 688 6.83 28.88 19.12
C GLU A 688 7.77 30.01 18.75
N LEU A 689 8.69 30.36 19.68
CA LEU A 689 9.71 31.36 19.45
C LEU A 689 10.87 30.77 18.66
N GLU A 690 11.48 31.57 17.78
CA GLU A 690 12.67 31.19 17.06
C GLU A 690 13.81 30.84 18.04
N PRO A 691 14.50 29.70 17.84
CA PRO A 691 15.64 29.34 18.67
C PRO A 691 16.77 30.37 18.55
N THR A 692 17.18 30.95 19.66
CA THR A 692 18.31 31.88 19.70
C THR A 692 19.69 31.20 19.84
N GLN A 693 19.68 29.88 20.10
CA GLN A 693 20.86 29.02 20.21
C GLN A 693 20.54 27.62 19.73
N ILE A 694 21.56 26.83 19.41
CA ILE A 694 21.44 25.42 19.06
C ILE A 694 20.90 24.66 20.28
N ARG A 695 19.82 23.89 20.07
CA ARG A 695 19.26 22.97 21.05
C ARG A 695 19.68 21.55 20.65
N ALA A 696 20.26 20.80 21.56
CA ALA A 696 20.67 19.42 21.33
C ALA A 696 20.16 18.50 22.43
N ALA A 697 19.73 17.33 22.04
CA ALA A 697 19.31 16.26 22.94
C ALA A 697 19.78 14.91 22.41
N THR A 698 20.15 14.00 23.31
CA THR A 698 20.63 12.67 22.97
C THR A 698 19.88 11.63 23.80
N LYS A 699 19.45 10.54 23.14
CA LYS A 699 18.88 9.36 23.81
C LYS A 699 19.73 8.15 23.42
N TYR A 700 20.24 7.45 24.42
CA TYR A 700 20.89 6.16 24.18
C TYR A 700 19.86 5.08 23.91
N MET A 701 20.11 4.26 22.89
CA MET A 701 19.36 3.05 22.56
C MET A 701 20.36 1.97 22.12
N GLU A 702 20.15 0.73 22.56
CA GLU A 702 21.01 -0.39 22.18
C GLU A 702 20.67 -0.85 20.77
N LYS A 703 21.28 -0.18 19.77
CA LYS A 703 21.09 -0.41 18.33
C LYS A 703 22.42 -0.42 17.61
N LYS A 704 22.49 -1.15 16.49
CA LYS A 704 23.65 -1.19 15.60
C LYS A 704 23.86 0.12 14.82
N GLN A 705 22.84 0.98 14.78
CA GLN A 705 22.87 2.25 14.09
C GLN A 705 22.61 3.41 15.05
N ALA A 706 23.16 4.56 14.71
CA ALA A 706 22.81 5.85 15.30
C ALA A 706 22.01 6.67 14.29
N LEU A 707 20.98 7.35 14.76
CA LEU A 707 20.19 8.25 13.94
C LEU A 707 20.34 9.69 14.45
N ILE A 708 20.76 10.57 13.57
CA ILE A 708 20.92 12.01 13.82
C ILE A 708 19.79 12.74 13.08
N MET A 709 19.10 13.64 13.77
CA MET A 709 18.18 14.58 13.15
C MET A 709 18.60 16.02 13.43
N ILE A 710 18.74 16.80 12.37
CA ILE A 710 19.04 18.24 12.44
C ILE A 710 17.88 18.96 11.77
N GLY A 711 17.32 19.97 12.42
CA GLY A 711 16.20 20.66 11.79
C GLY A 711 15.99 22.08 12.29
N PHE A 712 15.11 22.75 11.56
CA PHE A 712 14.77 24.14 11.70
C PHE A 712 13.26 24.30 11.77
N GLN A 713 12.79 25.41 12.32
CA GLN A 713 11.39 25.81 12.11
C GLN A 713 11.15 25.93 10.60
N GLY A 714 10.07 25.32 10.12
CA GLY A 714 9.68 25.31 8.72
C GLY A 714 8.67 26.41 8.40
N ILE A 715 7.75 26.12 7.52
CA ILE A 715 6.76 27.05 6.99
C ILE A 715 5.32 26.54 7.22
N ALA A 716 4.37 27.46 7.11
CA ALA A 716 2.96 27.12 6.99
C ALA A 716 2.57 26.91 5.51
N ILE A 717 1.45 26.21 5.27
CA ILE A 717 0.99 25.83 3.90
C ILE A 717 0.70 27.05 3.00
N LYS A 718 0.41 28.21 3.61
CA LYS A 718 0.13 29.45 2.88
C LYS A 718 1.39 30.25 2.53
N SER A 719 2.57 29.83 2.98
CA SER A 719 3.82 30.49 2.65
C SER A 719 4.08 30.44 1.14
N GLU A 720 4.53 31.56 0.59
CA GLU A 720 5.00 31.63 -0.81
C GLU A 720 6.22 30.76 -1.05
N ASP A 721 7.04 30.52 -0.01
CA ASP A 721 8.22 29.67 -0.05
C ASP A 721 7.93 28.17 -0.10
N ARG A 722 6.67 27.77 -0.04
CA ARG A 722 6.28 26.35 -0.04
C ARG A 722 6.90 25.58 -1.20
N TYR A 723 6.77 26.11 -2.40
CA TYR A 723 7.33 25.44 -3.59
C TYR A 723 8.86 25.45 -3.59
N THR A 724 9.48 26.48 -3.02
CA THR A 724 10.93 26.54 -2.82
C THR A 724 11.39 25.44 -1.86
N PHE A 725 10.67 25.20 -0.77
CA PHE A 725 10.95 24.10 0.17
C PHE A 725 10.74 22.72 -0.47
N GLU A 726 9.73 22.55 -1.32
CA GLU A 726 9.51 21.31 -2.06
C GLU A 726 10.67 21.03 -3.03
N VAL A 727 11.12 22.03 -3.79
CA VAL A 727 12.29 21.92 -4.67
C VAL A 727 13.56 21.66 -3.87
N MET A 728 13.76 22.37 -2.75
CA MET A 728 14.91 22.15 -1.87
C MET A 728 14.93 20.71 -1.32
N THR A 729 13.78 20.17 -0.94
CA THR A 729 13.65 18.76 -0.51
C THR A 729 14.05 17.81 -1.63
N SER A 730 13.62 18.06 -2.85
CA SER A 730 13.98 17.23 -4.02
C SER A 730 15.48 17.29 -4.35
N ILE A 731 16.13 18.44 -4.15
CA ILE A 731 17.60 18.60 -4.34
C ILE A 731 18.37 17.84 -3.24
N LEU A 732 17.82 17.75 -2.03
CA LEU A 732 18.52 17.25 -0.84
C LEU A 732 18.10 15.81 -0.46
N SER A 733 17.12 15.22 -1.13
CA SER A 733 16.60 13.89 -0.85
C SER A 733 16.47 13.02 -2.09
N GLY A 734 16.67 11.71 -1.93
CA GLY A 734 16.65 10.72 -3.01
C GLY A 734 18.04 10.32 -3.48
N GLY A 735 18.16 9.23 -4.24
CA GLY A 735 19.42 8.61 -4.65
C GLY A 735 20.37 9.49 -5.49
N GLY A 736 19.86 10.51 -6.19
CA GLY A 736 20.66 11.50 -6.93
C GLY A 736 20.84 12.82 -6.20
N SER A 737 20.49 12.93 -4.92
CA SER A 737 20.52 14.17 -4.16
C SER A 737 21.94 14.52 -3.69
N ARG A 738 22.15 15.83 -3.39
CA ARG A 738 23.44 16.31 -2.87
C ARG A 738 23.85 15.64 -1.56
N LEU A 739 22.89 15.43 -0.64
CA LEU A 739 23.20 14.78 0.64
C LEU A 739 23.54 13.31 0.44
N PHE A 740 22.82 12.65 -0.44
CA PHE A 740 23.06 11.24 -0.75
C PHE A 740 24.43 11.06 -1.40
N GLN A 741 24.75 11.85 -2.44
CA GLN A 741 26.04 11.81 -3.11
C GLN A 741 27.19 12.08 -2.13
N SER A 742 27.11 13.19 -1.36
CA SER A 742 28.23 13.55 -0.47
C SER A 742 28.38 12.63 0.73
N LEU A 743 27.29 12.34 1.47
CA LEU A 743 27.42 11.62 2.74
C LEU A 743 27.41 10.09 2.58
N ARG A 744 26.72 9.58 1.55
CA ARG A 744 26.65 8.15 1.29
C ARG A 744 27.67 7.70 0.27
N ASP A 745 27.65 8.28 -0.95
CA ASP A 745 28.46 7.79 -2.07
C ASP A 745 29.93 8.21 -1.97
N GLU A 746 30.20 9.48 -1.62
CA GLU A 746 31.58 9.99 -1.57
C GLU A 746 32.28 9.64 -0.24
N LEU A 747 31.61 9.88 0.90
CA LEU A 747 32.20 9.74 2.21
C LEU A 747 31.94 8.42 2.91
N GLY A 748 30.95 7.63 2.44
CA GLY A 748 30.56 6.37 3.05
C GLY A 748 30.14 6.49 4.52
N LEU A 749 29.63 7.66 4.93
CA LEU A 749 29.27 7.95 6.32
C LEU A 749 27.86 7.53 6.66
N ALA A 750 26.95 7.51 5.69
CA ALA A 750 25.54 7.28 5.91
C ALA A 750 25.01 6.12 5.07
N TYR A 751 24.11 5.32 5.67
CA TYR A 751 23.30 4.37 4.91
C TYR A 751 22.07 5.06 4.31
N SER A 752 21.35 5.78 5.14
CA SER A 752 20.17 6.54 4.75
C SER A 752 20.37 8.00 5.16
N VAL A 753 20.16 8.89 4.20
CA VAL A 753 20.29 10.32 4.40
C VAL A 753 19.26 11.04 3.54
N GLY A 754 18.71 12.10 4.07
CA GLY A 754 17.74 12.89 3.34
C GLY A 754 17.23 14.06 4.16
N SER A 755 16.24 14.73 3.58
CA SER A 755 15.51 15.79 4.25
C SER A 755 14.02 15.66 3.98
N PHE A 756 13.22 16.18 4.87
CA PHE A 756 11.79 16.30 4.68
C PHE A 756 11.24 17.53 5.39
N SER A 757 10.14 18.04 4.86
CA SER A 757 9.40 19.12 5.49
C SER A 757 8.07 18.58 6.01
N PHE A 758 7.72 18.81 7.26
CA PHE A 758 6.35 18.76 7.66
C PHE A 758 5.79 20.18 7.75
N ILE A 759 4.90 20.48 6.82
CA ILE A 759 4.32 21.82 6.67
C ILE A 759 3.13 21.95 7.64
N GLY A 760 3.10 23.02 8.42
CA GLY A 760 1.95 23.34 9.25
C GLY A 760 0.81 23.96 8.42
N LEU A 761 -0.42 23.88 8.91
CA LEU A 761 -1.57 24.46 8.21
C LEU A 761 -1.61 25.99 8.37
N GLU A 762 -1.51 26.46 9.59
CA GLU A 762 -1.55 27.89 9.96
C GLU A 762 -0.26 28.31 10.67
N ASP A 763 0.35 27.41 11.43
CA ASP A 763 1.57 27.62 12.18
C ASP A 763 2.77 27.01 11.43
N PRO A 764 3.99 27.52 11.56
CA PRO A 764 5.17 26.92 10.94
C PRO A 764 5.40 25.48 11.42
N GLY A 765 5.67 24.59 10.49
CA GLY A 765 6.08 23.21 10.79
C GLY A 765 7.57 23.11 11.08
N ALA A 766 8.25 22.11 10.51
CA ALA A 766 9.70 21.96 10.57
C ALA A 766 10.28 21.46 9.25
N TYR A 767 11.53 21.82 9.00
CA TYR A 767 12.37 21.22 7.98
C TYR A 767 13.44 20.39 8.65
N VAL A 768 13.56 19.13 8.27
CA VAL A 768 14.38 18.14 8.98
C VAL A 768 15.34 17.47 8.02
N PHE A 769 16.59 17.38 8.41
CA PHE A 769 17.61 16.50 7.82
C PHE A 769 17.76 15.30 8.73
N TYR A 770 17.98 14.13 8.14
CA TYR A 770 18.26 12.92 8.91
C TYR A 770 19.43 12.17 8.28
N VAL A 771 20.20 11.53 9.14
CA VAL A 771 21.35 10.69 8.76
C VAL A 771 21.34 9.45 9.66
N ALA A 772 21.21 8.29 9.05
CA ALA A 772 21.44 7.02 9.72
C ALA A 772 22.87 6.55 9.44
N THR A 773 23.65 6.35 10.50
CA THR A 773 25.08 6.04 10.42
C THR A 773 25.47 4.99 11.45
N ALA A 774 26.69 4.46 11.36
CA ALA A 774 27.25 3.62 12.40
C ALA A 774 27.60 4.47 13.65
N PRO A 775 27.44 3.95 14.88
CA PRO A 775 27.68 4.71 16.11
C PRO A 775 29.06 5.33 16.21
N GLU A 776 30.08 4.68 15.66
CA GLU A 776 31.47 5.15 15.64
C GLU A 776 31.74 6.27 14.61
N LYS A 777 30.77 6.59 13.75
CA LYS A 777 30.88 7.64 12.70
C LYS A 777 30.04 8.88 13.01
N ILE A 778 29.55 9.02 14.24
CA ILE A 778 28.69 10.16 14.64
C ILE A 778 29.43 11.50 14.63
N GLU A 779 30.72 11.50 14.95
CA GLU A 779 31.59 12.67 14.94
C GLU A 779 32.11 12.98 13.50
#